data_e590d45f07cef2391e7c26021ea6a471
#
_entry.id   e590d45f07cef2391e7c26021ea6a471
#
_cell.length_a   1.000
_cell.length_b   1.000
_cell.length_c   1.000
_cell.angle_alpha   90.00
_cell.angle_beta   90.00
_cell.angle_gamma   90.00
#
_symmetry.space_group_name_H-M   'P 1'
#
loop_
_entity.id
_entity.type
_entity.pdbx_description
1 polymer ?
#
loop_
_entity_poly.entity_id
_entity_poly.type
_entity_poly.pdbx_seq_one_letter_code
_entity_poly.pdbx_strand_id
1 'polypeptide(L)'
;MTKVISLSLGLTVGILLFSQIAFELSYEKCYPEAGNLGIVRAYYHNLETGESMGDDGDIYDYSVFAPIAAALAENMPIEVEKATCINSYTANGNYYYENQLLSDDEQCLMVDTCFFQTFGIPVLKGNPNDLINSNTLFVSESFARRFFGDADPIGKVLILERKTEMIVRGVYRDIPENTMFKADFVVSVHKEGGYKDGAGWGGNDIFYAVFRTGEASDIEVVNDNIQRMVEKYMPTEHNGWKLELSVIPLATKHQTSSETTKRLVIYGFLGFSIFFVAIMNYMLIVIATLGRRAKSVGVHKCNGANNGNIFSMFMMETGIIVLVSILVCAFIIFNARDLIEDLLSVRLASLFTWGTLWVPLLVVVLLFLLAGVLPGRIFSHIPVTQVFRRYTDGKKGWKRSLLFIQFTGVSFVLGLLLVTLMQYSHLMNRDMGINTAGLVEAESWLDIEIVPHMRDEIRRQPMVESVATASHSVLGQYWTKGLMGSDGKRIGVLNMNYVDFNYPDVVGITIIEGKPMTHAKDLLVNEEIVRLKKWTDGAVGKPFDEIKEGTIVGVFRDVRNQSFYQAQQPIVLIGGNAFNHTFNVRLKEPYDENLKRLNEFMDKTFPQVALTFHTVDDMLSEIYKDVYRFRNSVLITSGFILLIVIMGLIGYVNDETQRRSKEIAIRKVNGAEASNILRLLVCDILYVSIPSILLGIVIAYFIGKAWLEQFAEQVDLNPLLFLATALIVAIIIVACVVLKAWHIANENPVNSIKSE
;
A
#
# COMPACT_ATOMS: atom_id res chain seq x y z
N MET A 1 -26.21 15.17 19.65
CA MET A 1 -26.07 14.35 18.47
C MET A 1 -24.87 14.78 17.61
N THR A 2 -24.76 16.01 17.13
CA THR A 2 -23.64 16.50 16.31
C THR A 2 -22.24 16.27 16.92
N LYS A 3 -22.08 16.47 18.24
CA LYS A 3 -20.84 16.21 18.98
C LYS A 3 -20.40 14.75 18.86
N VAL A 4 -21.35 13.82 19.05
CA VAL A 4 -21.09 12.37 18.96
C VAL A 4 -20.71 11.97 17.56
N ILE A 5 -21.49 12.39 16.54
CA ILE A 5 -21.22 12.05 15.14
C ILE A 5 -19.82 12.53 14.72
N SER A 6 -19.49 13.80 15.02
CA SER A 6 -18.19 14.36 14.66
C SER A 6 -17.02 13.61 15.31
N LEU A 7 -17.15 13.29 16.61
CA LEU A 7 -16.12 12.53 17.32
C LEU A 7 -16.03 11.09 16.84
N SER A 8 -17.16 10.43 16.57
CA SER A 8 -17.18 9.05 16.08
C SER A 8 -16.48 8.93 14.74
N LEU A 9 -16.76 9.83 13.78
CA LEU A 9 -16.10 9.83 12.47
C LEU A 9 -14.58 10.07 12.59
N GLY A 10 -14.19 11.07 13.41
CA GLY A 10 -12.77 11.35 13.63
C GLY A 10 -12.05 10.22 14.37
N LEU A 11 -12.71 9.58 15.35
CA LEU A 11 -12.17 8.40 16.03
C LEU A 11 -12.03 7.21 15.11
N THR A 12 -13.02 6.93 14.25
CA THR A 12 -13.00 5.79 13.33
C THR A 12 -11.77 5.86 12.44
N VAL A 13 -11.58 6.97 11.71
CA VAL A 13 -10.43 7.10 10.81
C VAL A 13 -9.13 7.25 11.59
N GLY A 14 -9.12 8.02 12.68
CA GLY A 14 -7.91 8.19 13.49
C GLY A 14 -7.42 6.87 14.10
N ILE A 15 -8.31 6.07 14.68
CA ILE A 15 -7.97 4.75 15.24
C ILE A 15 -7.43 3.83 14.14
N LEU A 16 -8.11 3.76 12.99
CA LEU A 16 -7.68 2.89 11.89
C LEU A 16 -6.29 3.29 11.37
N LEU A 17 -6.06 4.57 11.07
CA LEU A 17 -4.77 5.02 10.55
C LEU A 17 -3.63 4.87 11.56
N PHE A 18 -3.85 5.20 12.84
CA PHE A 18 -2.82 5.01 13.87
C PHE A 18 -2.57 3.53 14.19
N SER A 19 -3.61 2.67 14.15
CA SER A 19 -3.45 1.23 14.29
C SER A 19 -2.71 0.63 13.10
N GLN A 20 -2.96 1.13 11.88
CA GLN A 20 -2.19 0.75 10.69
C GLN A 20 -0.69 1.11 10.84
N ILE A 21 -0.39 2.33 11.31
CA ILE A 21 0.99 2.73 11.59
C ILE A 21 1.64 1.80 12.63
N ALA A 22 0.91 1.47 13.69
CA ALA A 22 1.42 0.55 14.72
C ALA A 22 1.64 -0.86 14.17
N PHE A 23 0.77 -1.33 13.31
CA PHE A 23 0.90 -2.61 12.60
C PHE A 23 2.16 -2.63 11.73
N GLU A 24 2.36 -1.62 10.87
CA GLU A 24 3.55 -1.48 10.03
C GLU A 24 4.86 -1.39 10.87
N LEU A 25 4.83 -0.68 12.00
CA LEU A 25 5.98 -0.59 12.91
C LEU A 25 6.23 -1.87 13.70
N SER A 26 5.25 -2.78 13.76
CA SER A 26 5.36 -4.10 14.40
C SER A 26 5.84 -5.21 13.46
N TYR A 27 6.09 -4.90 12.19
CA TYR A 27 6.54 -5.88 11.20
C TYR A 27 7.81 -6.60 11.68
N GLU A 28 7.85 -7.91 11.44
CA GLU A 28 8.93 -8.84 11.84
C GLU A 28 9.21 -8.92 13.36
N LYS A 29 8.41 -8.26 14.20
CA LYS A 29 8.52 -8.33 15.67
C LYS A 29 7.57 -9.36 16.29
N CYS A 30 6.85 -10.10 15.47
CA CYS A 30 5.90 -11.12 15.90
C CYS A 30 6.55 -12.44 16.36
N TYR A 31 7.80 -12.66 16.01
CA TYR A 31 8.53 -13.88 16.34
C TYR A 31 9.09 -13.85 17.77
N PRO A 32 9.19 -15.03 18.43
CA PRO A 32 9.91 -15.12 19.68
C PRO A 32 11.36 -14.66 19.50
N GLU A 33 11.82 -13.78 20.39
CA GLU A 33 13.18 -13.23 20.33
C GLU A 33 13.53 -12.59 18.98
N ALA A 34 12.59 -11.83 18.41
CA ALA A 34 12.75 -11.17 17.11
C ALA A 34 14.04 -10.32 17.01
N GLY A 35 14.58 -9.84 18.14
CA GLY A 35 15.87 -9.14 18.17
C GLY A 35 17.07 -9.98 17.80
N ASN A 36 16.97 -11.32 17.89
CA ASN A 36 18.04 -12.26 17.58
C ASN A 36 17.94 -12.80 16.13
N LEU A 37 16.97 -12.33 15.34
CA LEU A 37 16.83 -12.74 13.96
C LEU A 37 17.53 -11.74 13.02
N GLY A 38 18.42 -12.26 12.18
CA GLY A 38 19.09 -11.51 11.12
C GLY A 38 18.67 -11.96 9.73
N ILE A 39 18.72 -11.04 8.78
CA ILE A 39 18.51 -11.32 7.35
C ILE A 39 19.70 -10.82 6.55
N VAL A 40 20.11 -11.62 5.57
CA VAL A 40 21.17 -11.26 4.62
C VAL A 40 20.59 -10.36 3.54
N ARG A 41 21.40 -9.39 3.12
CA ARG A 41 21.12 -8.52 1.98
C ARG A 41 22.35 -8.38 1.10
N ALA A 42 22.12 -8.23 -0.19
CA ALA A 42 23.13 -8.03 -1.21
C ALA A 42 23.16 -6.58 -1.68
N TYR A 43 24.32 -6.08 -1.99
CA TYR A 43 24.56 -4.78 -2.59
C TYR A 43 25.49 -4.95 -3.79
N TYR A 44 24.95 -4.69 -4.98
CA TYR A 44 25.73 -4.72 -6.19
C TYR A 44 26.10 -3.29 -6.59
N HIS A 45 27.37 -2.99 -6.72
CA HIS A 45 27.83 -1.69 -7.16
C HIS A 45 28.99 -1.78 -8.16
N ASN A 46 29.06 -0.78 -9.02
CA ASN A 46 30.12 -0.65 -9.99
C ASN A 46 31.29 0.08 -9.36
N LEU A 47 32.48 -0.56 -9.39
CA LEU A 47 33.70 -0.04 -8.77
C LEU A 47 34.26 1.22 -9.45
N GLU A 48 33.90 1.46 -10.73
CA GLU A 48 34.40 2.60 -11.49
C GLU A 48 33.41 3.80 -11.49
N THR A 49 32.10 3.51 -11.62
CA THR A 49 31.07 4.56 -11.71
C THR A 49 30.42 4.88 -10.39
N GLY A 50 30.51 3.98 -9.39
CA GLY A 50 29.79 4.06 -8.13
C GLY A 50 28.28 3.81 -8.25
N GLU A 51 27.80 3.43 -9.44
CA GLU A 51 26.40 3.07 -9.64
C GLU A 51 26.06 1.80 -8.86
N SER A 52 24.91 1.81 -8.21
CA SER A 52 24.40 0.65 -7.48
C SER A 52 23.20 0.04 -8.19
N MET A 53 23.06 -1.27 -8.04
CA MET A 53 21.88 -2.02 -8.43
C MET A 53 21.18 -2.48 -7.14
N GLY A 54 19.96 -2.03 -6.95
CA GLY A 54 19.06 -2.52 -5.93
C GLY A 54 17.71 -2.83 -6.58
N ASP A 55 16.88 -3.55 -5.85
CA ASP A 55 15.53 -3.89 -6.29
C ASP A 55 14.54 -2.80 -5.85
N ASP A 56 13.57 -2.46 -6.72
CA ASP A 56 12.44 -1.56 -6.46
C ASP A 56 12.75 -0.22 -5.74
N GLY A 57 13.90 0.39 -6.07
CA GLY A 57 14.30 1.68 -5.49
C GLY A 57 15.01 1.60 -4.13
N ASP A 58 15.20 0.40 -3.59
CA ASP A 58 16.14 0.13 -2.51
C ASP A 58 17.53 -0.15 -3.08
N ILE A 59 18.57 0.30 -2.38
CA ILE A 59 19.97 0.06 -2.76
C ILE A 59 20.36 -1.41 -2.53
N TYR A 60 19.63 -2.09 -1.63
CA TYR A 60 19.90 -3.46 -1.23
C TYR A 60 18.86 -4.43 -1.75
N ASP A 61 19.32 -5.56 -2.31
CA ASP A 61 18.49 -6.72 -2.59
C ASP A 61 18.56 -7.69 -1.39
N TYR A 62 17.42 -8.24 -1.02
CA TYR A 62 17.31 -9.26 0.04
C TYR A 62 17.26 -10.67 -0.52
N SER A 63 17.13 -10.79 -1.83
CA SER A 63 17.26 -12.05 -2.54
C SER A 63 18.74 -12.41 -2.71
N VAL A 64 19.09 -13.59 -2.27
CA VAL A 64 20.48 -14.06 -2.24
C VAL A 64 20.57 -15.51 -2.73
N PHE A 65 21.78 -16.05 -2.81
CA PHE A 65 22.01 -17.42 -3.23
C PHE A 65 21.57 -18.44 -2.19
N ALA A 66 20.99 -19.53 -2.62
CA ALA A 66 20.47 -20.58 -1.74
C ALA A 66 21.49 -21.13 -0.72
N PRO A 67 22.81 -21.35 -1.03
CA PRO A 67 23.76 -21.90 -0.08
C PRO A 67 24.14 -20.99 1.07
N ILE A 68 23.81 -19.69 1.05
CA ILE A 68 24.25 -18.70 2.04
C ILE A 68 23.78 -19.08 3.45
N ALA A 69 22.53 -19.52 3.62
CA ALA A 69 21.99 -19.89 4.92
C ALA A 69 22.78 -21.06 5.55
N ALA A 70 23.02 -22.12 4.78
CA ALA A 70 23.82 -23.26 5.23
C ALA A 70 25.28 -22.87 5.54
N ALA A 71 25.88 -22.05 4.66
CA ALA A 71 27.25 -21.57 4.86
C ALA A 71 27.43 -20.71 6.11
N LEU A 72 26.43 -19.88 6.47
CA LEU A 72 26.42 -19.13 7.71
C LEU A 72 26.50 -20.05 8.93
N ALA A 73 25.61 -21.05 9.00
CA ALA A 73 25.61 -22.02 10.11
C ALA A 73 26.89 -22.87 10.20
N GLU A 74 27.48 -23.20 9.03
CA GLU A 74 28.72 -23.99 8.99
C GLU A 74 29.98 -23.19 9.36
N ASN A 75 30.09 -21.93 8.92
CA ASN A 75 31.30 -21.12 9.13
C ASN A 75 31.30 -20.31 10.42
N MET A 76 30.12 -20.04 10.99
CA MET A 76 29.94 -19.23 12.20
C MET A 76 29.07 -19.97 13.24
N PRO A 77 29.41 -21.20 13.65
CA PRO A 77 28.57 -22.03 14.50
C PRO A 77 28.45 -21.54 15.96
N ILE A 78 29.25 -20.55 16.36
CA ILE A 78 29.16 -19.92 17.67
C ILE A 78 28.13 -18.82 17.67
N GLU A 79 28.13 -17.99 16.64
CA GLU A 79 27.27 -16.81 16.51
C GLU A 79 25.89 -17.17 15.93
N VAL A 80 25.85 -18.15 15.02
CA VAL A 80 24.62 -18.56 14.30
C VAL A 80 24.12 -19.88 14.84
N GLU A 81 23.06 -19.84 15.64
CA GLU A 81 22.44 -21.07 16.17
C GLU A 81 21.72 -21.87 15.08
N LYS A 82 20.98 -21.18 14.21
CA LYS A 82 20.20 -21.75 13.11
C LYS A 82 20.12 -20.77 11.96
N ALA A 83 20.10 -21.29 10.75
CA ALA A 83 19.84 -20.52 9.56
C ALA A 83 18.89 -21.29 8.62
N THR A 84 18.08 -20.59 7.88
CA THR A 84 17.08 -21.15 6.97
C THR A 84 17.10 -20.43 5.61
N CYS A 85 16.87 -21.21 4.58
CA CYS A 85 16.73 -20.76 3.22
C CYS A 85 15.24 -20.77 2.85
N ILE A 86 14.73 -19.65 2.34
CA ILE A 86 13.31 -19.46 1.99
C ILE A 86 13.21 -18.99 0.56
N ASN A 87 12.29 -19.57 -0.21
CA ASN A 87 11.94 -19.10 -1.54
C ASN A 87 10.44 -18.81 -1.61
N SER A 88 10.06 -17.59 -1.94
CA SER A 88 8.67 -17.18 -2.13
C SER A 88 8.24 -17.18 -3.60
N TYR A 89 9.18 -17.07 -4.53
CA TYR A 89 8.87 -16.91 -5.95
C TYR A 89 8.40 -18.20 -6.63
N THR A 90 9.04 -19.33 -6.30
CA THR A 90 8.73 -20.61 -6.95
C THR A 90 7.73 -21.47 -6.18
N ALA A 91 7.24 -20.97 -5.05
CA ALA A 91 6.16 -21.61 -4.28
C ALA A 91 4.77 -21.37 -4.90
N ASN A 92 4.66 -20.37 -5.77
CA ASN A 92 3.42 -20.05 -6.45
C ASN A 92 3.08 -21.15 -7.45
N GLY A 93 1.89 -21.73 -7.30
CA GLY A 93 1.36 -22.78 -8.16
C GLY A 93 -0.09 -23.08 -7.78
N ASN A 94 -0.80 -23.72 -8.67
CA ASN A 94 -2.19 -24.10 -8.44
C ASN A 94 -2.27 -25.35 -7.58
N TYR A 95 -2.67 -25.22 -6.32
CA TYR A 95 -2.88 -26.32 -5.40
C TYR A 95 -4.35 -26.73 -5.36
N TYR A 96 -4.61 -28.03 -5.40
CA TYR A 96 -5.96 -28.60 -5.39
C TYR A 96 -6.14 -29.52 -4.20
N TYR A 97 -7.29 -29.43 -3.55
CA TYR A 97 -7.76 -30.40 -2.58
C TYR A 97 -9.12 -30.93 -3.04
N GLU A 98 -9.28 -32.25 -3.15
CA GLU A 98 -10.50 -32.91 -3.65
C GLU A 98 -11.02 -32.31 -4.99
N ASN A 99 -10.12 -32.02 -5.92
CA ASN A 99 -10.34 -31.33 -7.21
C ASN A 99 -10.85 -29.89 -7.13
N GLN A 100 -10.85 -29.26 -5.96
CA GLN A 100 -11.13 -27.86 -5.81
C GLN A 100 -9.80 -27.08 -5.79
N LEU A 101 -9.69 -26.05 -6.63
CA LEU A 101 -8.57 -25.13 -6.60
C LEU A 101 -8.57 -24.39 -5.27
N LEU A 102 -7.44 -24.32 -4.59
CA LEU A 102 -7.23 -23.43 -3.46
C LEU A 102 -7.25 -21.98 -3.98
N SER A 103 -7.77 -21.08 -3.17
CA SER A 103 -7.84 -19.67 -3.53
C SER A 103 -6.46 -19.07 -3.72
N ASP A 104 -6.32 -18.05 -4.59
CA ASP A 104 -5.10 -17.24 -4.73
C ASP A 104 -4.75 -16.46 -3.45
N ASP A 105 -5.68 -16.38 -2.49
CA ASP A 105 -5.46 -15.79 -1.17
C ASP A 105 -4.57 -16.66 -0.25
N GLU A 106 -4.34 -17.95 -0.62
CA GLU A 106 -3.53 -18.87 0.16
C GLU A 106 -2.04 -18.68 -0.16
N GLN A 107 -1.28 -18.28 0.85
CA GLN A 107 0.15 -18.02 0.70
C GLN A 107 0.98 -19.27 0.96
N CYS A 108 1.88 -19.59 0.04
CA CYS A 108 2.82 -20.68 0.15
C CYS A 108 4.26 -20.18 0.19
N LEU A 109 5.13 -20.81 0.99
CA LEU A 109 6.56 -20.62 0.98
C LEU A 109 7.27 -21.96 0.77
N MET A 110 8.36 -21.95 -0.01
CA MET A 110 9.30 -23.08 -0.03
C MET A 110 10.36 -22.88 1.02
N VAL A 111 10.51 -23.85 1.93
CA VAL A 111 11.41 -23.73 3.09
C VAL A 111 12.21 -25.00 3.32
N ASP A 112 13.31 -24.88 4.03
CA ASP A 112 14.12 -26.01 4.50
C ASP A 112 13.66 -26.51 5.88
N THR A 113 14.33 -27.55 6.37
CA THR A 113 14.04 -28.17 7.68
C THR A 113 14.32 -27.26 8.88
N CYS A 114 15.09 -26.21 8.71
CA CYS A 114 15.47 -25.27 9.78
C CYS A 114 14.47 -24.14 9.98
N PHE A 115 13.52 -23.94 9.04
CA PHE A 115 12.58 -22.81 9.04
C PHE A 115 11.87 -22.59 10.38
N PHE A 116 11.19 -23.61 10.88
CA PHE A 116 10.41 -23.50 12.12
C PHE A 116 11.29 -23.20 13.34
N GLN A 117 12.49 -23.78 13.38
CA GLN A 117 13.44 -23.57 14.49
C GLN A 117 14.06 -22.18 14.44
N THR A 118 14.42 -21.70 13.25
CA THR A 118 15.00 -20.36 13.06
C THR A 118 14.03 -19.27 13.51
N PHE A 119 12.76 -19.36 13.10
CA PHE A 119 11.75 -18.37 13.50
C PHE A 119 11.13 -18.63 14.89
N GLY A 120 11.36 -19.79 15.48
CA GLY A 120 10.71 -20.18 16.73
C GLY A 120 9.22 -20.43 16.59
N ILE A 121 8.75 -20.87 15.39
CA ILE A 121 7.35 -21.18 15.12
C ILE A 121 7.03 -22.55 15.69
N PRO A 122 6.02 -22.70 16.58
CA PRO A 122 5.68 -23.98 17.15
C PRO A 122 5.04 -24.94 16.11
N VAL A 123 5.64 -26.09 15.92
CA VAL A 123 5.02 -27.20 15.18
C VAL A 123 4.12 -27.98 16.16
N LEU A 124 2.82 -28.04 15.85
CA LEU A 124 1.79 -28.64 16.71
C LEU A 124 1.69 -30.15 16.51
N LYS A 125 1.89 -30.60 15.24
CA LYS A 125 1.90 -32.01 14.84
C LYS A 125 2.95 -32.22 13.76
N GLY A 126 3.58 -33.40 13.72
CA GLY A 126 4.59 -33.75 12.72
C GLY A 126 6.01 -33.45 13.14
N ASN A 127 6.97 -33.76 12.27
CA ASN A 127 8.39 -33.54 12.51
C ASN A 127 8.95 -32.59 11.41
N PRO A 128 9.50 -31.40 11.73
CA PRO A 128 10.08 -30.49 10.75
C PRO A 128 11.10 -31.13 9.80
N ASN A 129 11.82 -32.14 10.27
CA ASN A 129 12.79 -32.85 9.43
C ASN A 129 12.16 -33.59 8.24
N ASP A 130 10.86 -33.83 8.25
CA ASP A 130 10.18 -34.43 7.10
C ASP A 130 10.21 -33.52 5.85
N LEU A 131 10.48 -32.21 6.03
CA LEU A 131 10.70 -31.26 4.93
C LEU A 131 11.98 -31.55 4.11
N ILE A 132 12.81 -32.50 4.51
CA ILE A 132 13.89 -32.99 3.66
C ILE A 132 13.37 -33.72 2.40
N ASN A 133 12.16 -34.24 2.45
CA ASN A 133 11.54 -34.95 1.33
C ASN A 133 10.82 -33.97 0.40
N SER A 134 11.00 -34.11 -0.91
CA SER A 134 10.56 -33.18 -1.93
C SER A 134 9.03 -32.94 -1.96
N ASN A 135 8.21 -33.97 -1.74
CA ASN A 135 6.75 -33.89 -1.86
C ASN A 135 6.06 -33.72 -0.51
N THR A 136 6.65 -32.95 0.38
CA THR A 136 6.16 -32.74 1.74
C THR A 136 5.70 -31.32 1.94
N LEU A 137 4.58 -31.17 2.63
CA LEU A 137 4.12 -29.86 3.08
C LEU A 137 3.65 -29.86 4.54
N PHE A 138 3.70 -28.70 5.16
CA PHE A 138 3.12 -28.41 6.46
C PHE A 138 2.07 -27.33 6.29
N VAL A 139 0.97 -27.43 7.01
CA VAL A 139 -0.16 -26.50 6.95
C VAL A 139 -0.28 -25.72 8.26
N SER A 140 -0.77 -24.49 8.18
CA SER A 140 -1.10 -23.72 9.38
C SER A 140 -2.34 -24.30 10.08
N GLU A 141 -2.51 -23.96 11.36
CA GLU A 141 -3.66 -24.42 12.14
C GLU A 141 -4.99 -23.93 11.56
N SER A 142 -5.04 -22.68 11.11
CA SER A 142 -6.24 -22.10 10.48
C SER A 142 -6.55 -22.72 9.12
N PHE A 143 -5.52 -22.99 8.30
CA PHE A 143 -5.68 -23.70 7.04
C PHE A 143 -6.22 -25.12 7.29
N ALA A 144 -5.65 -25.86 8.23
CA ALA A 144 -6.08 -27.20 8.56
C ALA A 144 -7.56 -27.24 8.96
N ARG A 145 -8.02 -26.30 9.80
CA ARG A 145 -9.44 -26.20 10.20
C ARG A 145 -10.36 -25.86 9.04
N ARG A 146 -9.94 -24.98 8.13
CA ARG A 146 -10.75 -24.50 7.00
C ARG A 146 -10.96 -25.59 5.96
N PHE A 147 -9.92 -26.33 5.61
CA PHE A 147 -9.97 -27.32 4.52
C PHE A 147 -10.27 -28.75 5.00
N PHE A 148 -9.81 -29.12 6.19
CA PHE A 148 -9.98 -30.49 6.69
C PHE A 148 -11.00 -30.59 7.84
N GLY A 149 -11.48 -29.46 8.37
CA GLY A 149 -12.43 -29.42 9.49
C GLY A 149 -11.86 -30.11 10.74
N ASP A 150 -12.62 -31.10 11.27
CA ASP A 150 -12.23 -31.90 12.44
C ASP A 150 -11.38 -33.13 12.07
N ALA A 151 -11.15 -33.41 10.77
CA ALA A 151 -10.35 -34.54 10.33
C ALA A 151 -8.85 -34.28 10.58
N ASP A 152 -8.09 -35.35 10.88
CA ASP A 152 -6.64 -35.24 11.00
C ASP A 152 -6.02 -34.83 9.65
N PRO A 153 -5.31 -33.74 9.54
CA PRO A 153 -4.68 -33.30 8.30
C PRO A 153 -3.48 -34.14 7.90
N ILE A 154 -2.84 -34.86 8.84
CA ILE A 154 -1.66 -35.70 8.55
C ILE A 154 -1.97 -36.78 7.55
N GLY A 155 -1.19 -36.87 6.48
CA GLY A 155 -1.38 -37.86 5.39
C GLY A 155 -2.41 -37.44 4.34
N LYS A 156 -3.09 -36.32 4.50
CA LYS A 156 -3.90 -35.73 3.42
C LYS A 156 -3.01 -35.30 2.26
N VAL A 157 -3.56 -35.28 1.06
CA VAL A 157 -2.83 -34.99 -0.17
C VAL A 157 -3.42 -33.74 -0.80
N LEU A 158 -2.56 -32.77 -1.08
CA LEU A 158 -2.81 -31.65 -1.98
C LEU A 158 -2.16 -31.98 -3.33
N ILE A 159 -2.78 -31.60 -4.42
CA ILE A 159 -2.24 -31.83 -5.75
C ILE A 159 -1.75 -30.49 -6.32
N LEU A 160 -0.45 -30.38 -6.54
CA LEU A 160 0.16 -29.23 -7.19
C LEU A 160 0.06 -29.38 -8.70
N GLU A 161 -0.45 -28.37 -9.40
CA GLU A 161 -0.59 -28.28 -10.85
C GLU A 161 -1.31 -29.50 -11.45
N ARG A 162 -2.26 -30.09 -10.72
CA ARG A 162 -2.98 -31.31 -11.10
C ARG A 162 -2.08 -32.51 -11.43
N LYS A 163 -0.80 -32.47 -11.06
CA LYS A 163 0.22 -33.46 -11.45
C LYS A 163 0.96 -34.04 -10.25
N THR A 164 1.39 -33.21 -9.31
CA THR A 164 2.28 -33.61 -8.23
C THR A 164 1.52 -33.78 -6.92
N GLU A 165 1.56 -34.97 -6.34
CA GLU A 165 0.98 -35.25 -5.02
C GLU A 165 1.89 -34.68 -3.92
N MET A 166 1.37 -33.78 -3.09
CA MET A 166 2.02 -33.17 -1.95
C MET A 166 1.36 -33.66 -0.67
N ILE A 167 2.13 -34.31 0.20
CA ILE A 167 1.61 -34.99 1.40
C ILE A 167 1.74 -34.08 2.62
N VAL A 168 0.64 -33.83 3.33
CA VAL A 168 0.67 -33.12 4.61
C VAL A 168 1.39 -33.96 5.66
N ARG A 169 2.51 -33.46 6.18
CA ARG A 169 3.33 -34.12 7.21
C ARG A 169 3.31 -33.40 8.55
N GLY A 170 2.79 -32.19 8.60
CA GLY A 170 2.72 -31.46 9.86
C GLY A 170 1.71 -30.32 9.88
N VAL A 171 1.46 -29.86 11.09
CA VAL A 171 0.64 -28.69 11.38
C VAL A 171 1.44 -27.75 12.26
N TYR A 172 1.49 -26.47 11.91
CA TYR A 172 2.16 -25.43 12.68
C TYR A 172 1.18 -24.33 13.12
N ARG A 173 1.57 -23.57 14.13
CA ARG A 173 0.78 -22.44 14.61
C ARG A 173 0.78 -21.32 13.56
N ASP A 174 -0.37 -20.69 13.37
CA ASP A 174 -0.53 -19.59 12.41
C ASP A 174 0.57 -18.53 12.57
N ILE A 175 1.15 -18.12 11.45
CA ILE A 175 2.10 -17.02 11.38
C ILE A 175 1.29 -15.73 11.33
N PRO A 176 1.59 -14.73 12.18
CA PRO A 176 0.92 -13.43 12.15
C PRO A 176 1.06 -12.71 10.81
N GLU A 177 0.15 -11.76 10.52
CA GLU A 177 0.16 -11.05 9.24
C GLU A 177 1.24 -9.97 9.11
N ASN A 178 1.87 -9.58 10.21
CA ASN A 178 2.91 -8.55 10.25
C ASN A 178 4.32 -9.11 9.99
N THR A 179 4.44 -9.91 8.95
CA THR A 179 5.71 -10.47 8.46
C THR A 179 5.68 -10.64 6.94
N MET A 180 6.85 -10.55 6.30
CA MET A 180 7.01 -10.89 4.89
C MET A 180 6.99 -12.40 4.63
N PHE A 181 7.20 -13.22 5.67
CA PHE A 181 7.21 -14.68 5.59
C PHE A 181 5.88 -15.30 6.05
N LYS A 182 4.78 -14.62 5.74
CA LYS A 182 3.45 -15.18 5.97
C LYS A 182 3.23 -16.38 5.07
N ALA A 183 2.70 -17.48 5.64
CA ALA A 183 2.32 -18.66 4.89
C ALA A 183 1.12 -19.35 5.53
N ASP A 184 0.18 -19.78 4.71
CA ASP A 184 -0.91 -20.68 5.09
C ASP A 184 -0.46 -22.12 5.06
N PHE A 185 0.49 -22.43 4.18
CA PHE A 185 1.20 -23.70 4.16
C PHE A 185 2.63 -23.50 3.65
N VAL A 186 3.52 -24.40 4.03
CA VAL A 186 4.91 -24.38 3.56
C VAL A 186 5.23 -25.72 2.90
N VAL A 187 6.01 -25.67 1.83
CA VAL A 187 6.46 -26.84 1.08
C VAL A 187 7.98 -26.98 1.16
N SER A 188 8.46 -28.19 0.92
CA SER A 188 9.90 -28.44 0.89
C SER A 188 10.60 -27.72 -0.25
N VAL A 189 11.73 -27.06 0.05
CA VAL A 189 12.64 -26.52 -0.96
C VAL A 189 13.45 -27.61 -1.67
N HIS A 190 13.47 -28.84 -1.12
CA HIS A 190 14.18 -29.97 -1.70
C HIS A 190 13.34 -30.61 -2.82
N LYS A 191 13.67 -30.31 -4.08
CA LYS A 191 13.09 -31.00 -5.25
C LYS A 191 13.78 -32.34 -5.51
N GLU A 192 13.12 -33.28 -6.20
CA GLU A 192 13.79 -34.44 -6.80
C GLU A 192 14.89 -33.94 -7.75
N GLY A 193 16.16 -34.31 -7.48
CA GLY A 193 17.33 -33.78 -8.15
C GLY A 193 18.08 -32.75 -7.30
N GLY A 194 17.48 -32.28 -6.21
CA GLY A 194 18.08 -31.52 -5.13
C GLY A 194 18.16 -30.01 -5.36
N TYR A 195 17.80 -29.30 -4.34
CA TYR A 195 18.26 -27.96 -4.01
C TYR A 195 19.77 -27.76 -4.32
N LYS A 196 20.55 -28.86 -4.33
CA LYS A 196 22.00 -28.87 -4.66
C LYS A 196 22.29 -28.81 -6.17
N ASP A 197 21.40 -29.23 -7.03
CA ASP A 197 21.73 -29.39 -8.46
C ASP A 197 21.40 -28.18 -9.35
N GLY A 198 20.59 -27.20 -8.87
CA GLY A 198 20.24 -26.02 -9.65
C GLY A 198 20.47 -24.68 -8.95
N ALA A 199 20.70 -24.66 -7.65
CA ALA A 199 20.83 -23.47 -6.83
C ALA A 199 22.24 -23.41 -6.19
N GLY A 200 23.27 -23.26 -7.01
CA GLY A 200 24.66 -23.09 -6.57
C GLY A 200 25.03 -21.64 -6.26
N TRP A 201 26.31 -21.44 -5.97
CA TRP A 201 26.94 -20.14 -5.77
C TRP A 201 27.13 -19.35 -7.07
N GLY A 202 26.29 -19.22 -7.94
CA GLY A 202 26.54 -18.53 -9.19
C GLY A 202 25.29 -18.38 -10.08
N GLY A 203 24.14 -18.48 -9.50
CA GLY A 203 22.89 -18.27 -10.20
C GLY A 203 21.69 -18.49 -9.29
N ASN A 204 20.53 -17.97 -9.69
CA ASN A 204 19.27 -18.04 -8.92
C ASN A 204 19.38 -17.39 -7.53
N ASP A 205 19.66 -16.09 -7.50
CA ASP A 205 19.59 -15.23 -6.32
C ASP A 205 18.13 -14.86 -6.01
N ILE A 206 17.30 -15.88 -5.76
CA ILE A 206 15.85 -15.74 -5.48
C ILE A 206 15.48 -16.23 -4.07
N PHE A 207 16.46 -16.43 -3.21
CA PHE A 207 16.26 -16.99 -1.88
C PHE A 207 16.53 -15.95 -0.79
N TYR A 208 15.71 -15.97 0.25
CA TYR A 208 16.00 -15.23 1.47
C TYR A 208 16.82 -16.12 2.42
N ALA A 209 17.91 -15.59 2.95
CA ALA A 209 18.69 -16.24 4.01
C ALA A 209 18.42 -15.54 5.33
N VAL A 210 17.70 -16.22 6.22
CA VAL A 210 17.40 -15.74 7.58
C VAL A 210 18.11 -16.63 8.59
N PHE A 211 18.65 -16.03 9.64
CA PHE A 211 19.36 -16.76 10.67
C PHE A 211 18.99 -16.26 12.07
N ARG A 212 19.21 -17.13 13.06
CA ARG A 212 19.03 -16.85 14.48
C ARG A 212 20.39 -16.85 15.17
N THR A 213 20.61 -15.86 16.01
CA THR A 213 21.79 -15.76 16.91
C THR A 213 21.38 -16.03 18.34
N GLY A 214 22.38 -16.40 19.20
CA GLY A 214 22.16 -16.56 20.65
C GLY A 214 21.86 -15.21 21.32
N GLU A 215 22.59 -14.18 20.94
CA GLU A 215 22.40 -12.81 21.40
C GLU A 215 22.24 -11.84 20.19
N ALA A 216 21.50 -10.74 20.39
CA ALA A 216 21.30 -9.75 19.32
C ALA A 216 22.61 -9.05 18.88
N SER A 217 23.60 -8.94 19.76
CA SER A 217 24.94 -8.41 19.47
C SER A 217 25.72 -9.25 18.46
N ASP A 218 25.41 -10.54 18.34
CA ASP A 218 26.11 -11.45 17.43
C ASP A 218 25.78 -11.16 15.96
N ILE A 219 24.66 -10.48 15.67
CA ILE A 219 24.30 -10.04 14.32
C ILE A 219 25.39 -9.11 13.74
N GLU A 220 25.97 -8.22 14.53
CA GLU A 220 27.08 -7.36 14.09
C GLU A 220 28.34 -8.19 13.81
N VAL A 221 28.60 -9.20 14.61
CA VAL A 221 29.75 -10.11 14.39
C VAL A 221 29.59 -10.89 13.07
N VAL A 222 28.37 -11.37 12.79
CA VAL A 222 28.06 -12.03 11.51
C VAL A 222 28.24 -11.04 10.36
N ASN A 223 27.76 -9.78 10.51
CA ASN A 223 27.92 -8.74 9.49
C ASN A 223 29.40 -8.49 9.13
N ASP A 224 30.28 -8.45 10.12
CA ASP A 224 31.72 -8.21 9.90
C ASP A 224 32.43 -9.36 9.19
N ASN A 225 31.85 -10.56 9.23
CA ASN A 225 32.47 -11.77 8.70
C ASN A 225 31.82 -12.33 7.43
N ILE A 226 30.58 -11.94 7.10
CA ILE A 226 29.82 -12.54 6.00
C ILE A 226 30.53 -12.38 4.65
N GLN A 227 31.11 -11.22 4.38
CA GLN A 227 31.79 -10.95 3.12
C GLN A 227 32.99 -11.90 2.93
N ARG A 228 33.83 -12.07 3.96
CA ARG A 228 34.97 -13.01 3.94
C ARG A 228 34.53 -14.46 3.82
N MET A 229 33.36 -14.80 4.39
CA MET A 229 32.80 -16.14 4.25
C MET A 229 32.45 -16.43 2.80
N VAL A 230 31.72 -15.52 2.13
CA VAL A 230 31.26 -15.73 0.76
C VAL A 230 32.44 -15.77 -0.23
N GLU A 231 33.47 -14.96 -0.04
CA GLU A 231 34.69 -14.96 -0.85
C GLU A 231 35.45 -16.30 -0.86
N LYS A 232 35.17 -17.20 0.10
CA LYS A 232 35.71 -18.58 0.07
C LYS A 232 35.01 -19.46 -0.98
N TYR A 233 33.79 -19.16 -1.33
CA TYR A 233 32.93 -19.99 -2.17
C TYR A 233 32.78 -19.46 -3.59
N MET A 234 32.82 -18.11 -3.76
CA MET A 234 32.67 -17.49 -5.05
C MET A 234 33.43 -16.15 -5.13
N PRO A 235 33.94 -15.77 -6.32
CA PRO A 235 34.45 -14.42 -6.53
C PRO A 235 33.30 -13.40 -6.42
N THR A 236 33.52 -12.37 -5.61
CA THR A 236 32.55 -11.30 -5.40
C THR A 236 32.73 -10.12 -6.37
N GLU A 237 33.83 -10.11 -7.12
CA GLU A 237 34.09 -9.11 -8.15
C GLU A 237 34.04 -9.74 -9.56
N HIS A 238 33.23 -9.16 -10.44
CA HIS A 238 33.15 -9.61 -11.83
C HIS A 238 32.83 -8.45 -12.77
N ASN A 239 33.64 -8.28 -13.80
CA ASN A 239 33.47 -7.26 -14.86
C ASN A 239 33.26 -5.81 -14.31
N GLY A 240 34.01 -5.41 -13.28
CA GLY A 240 33.93 -4.09 -12.68
C GLY A 240 32.77 -3.89 -11.70
N TRP A 241 31.98 -4.92 -11.47
CA TRP A 241 30.93 -4.94 -10.44
C TRP A 241 31.41 -5.74 -9.22
N LYS A 242 31.04 -5.24 -8.04
CA LYS A 242 31.30 -5.91 -6.78
C LYS A 242 30.00 -6.24 -6.08
N LEU A 243 29.90 -7.48 -5.64
CA LEU A 243 28.87 -7.95 -4.71
C LEU A 243 29.35 -7.78 -3.28
N GLU A 244 28.69 -6.96 -2.53
CA GLU A 244 28.88 -6.84 -1.08
C GLU A 244 27.67 -7.43 -0.35
N LEU A 245 27.93 -8.32 0.57
CA LEU A 245 26.92 -8.90 1.43
C LEU A 245 27.01 -8.26 2.81
N SER A 246 25.86 -7.98 3.37
CA SER A 246 25.71 -7.49 4.72
C SER A 246 24.51 -8.13 5.40
N VAL A 247 24.40 -7.99 6.70
CA VAL A 247 23.24 -8.47 7.46
C VAL A 247 22.66 -7.35 8.30
N ILE A 248 21.36 -7.41 8.50
CA ILE A 248 20.65 -6.51 9.41
C ILE A 248 19.71 -7.30 10.30
N PRO A 249 19.31 -6.75 11.47
CA PRO A 249 18.23 -7.34 12.24
C PRO A 249 16.94 -7.40 11.38
N LEU A 250 16.32 -8.58 11.34
CA LEU A 250 15.11 -8.80 10.54
C LEU A 250 14.01 -7.79 10.90
N ALA A 251 13.86 -7.46 12.18
CA ALA A 251 12.88 -6.50 12.68
C ALA A 251 13.04 -5.07 12.14
N THR A 252 14.17 -4.75 11.50
CA THR A 252 14.42 -3.42 10.91
C THR A 252 14.21 -3.40 9.40
N LYS A 253 14.13 -4.56 8.73
CA LYS A 253 14.05 -4.66 7.28
C LYS A 253 12.88 -3.86 6.70
N HIS A 254 11.68 -4.04 7.25
CA HIS A 254 10.49 -3.37 6.75
C HIS A 254 10.56 -1.84 6.86
N GLN A 255 11.23 -1.34 7.90
CA GLN A 255 11.39 0.10 8.17
C GLN A 255 12.51 0.75 7.36
N THR A 256 13.44 -0.02 6.80
CA THR A 256 14.51 0.48 5.94
C THR A 256 14.02 0.82 4.53
N SER A 257 12.90 0.27 4.10
CA SER A 257 12.31 0.60 2.79
C SER A 257 11.88 2.07 2.75
N SER A 258 12.34 2.77 1.72
CA SER A 258 11.97 4.17 1.45
C SER A 258 10.46 4.32 1.25
N GLU A 259 9.84 3.37 0.59
CA GLU A 259 8.39 3.34 0.33
C GLU A 259 7.59 3.24 1.62
N THR A 260 7.93 2.27 2.50
CA THR A 260 7.28 2.10 3.79
C THR A 260 7.38 3.35 4.64
N THR A 261 8.58 3.96 4.72
CA THR A 261 8.79 5.20 5.48
C THR A 261 7.92 6.34 4.94
N LYS A 262 7.86 6.55 3.63
CA LYS A 262 7.00 7.58 3.00
C LYS A 262 5.52 7.33 3.31
N ARG A 263 5.05 6.09 3.19
CA ARG A 263 3.67 5.67 3.50
C ARG A 263 3.31 5.93 4.97
N LEU A 264 4.18 5.58 5.91
CA LEU A 264 4.00 5.84 7.33
C LEU A 264 3.88 7.34 7.66
N VAL A 265 4.74 8.17 7.06
CA VAL A 265 4.69 9.62 7.22
C VAL A 265 3.36 10.19 6.74
N ILE A 266 2.87 9.74 5.58
CA ILE A 266 1.60 10.23 5.02
C ILE A 266 0.41 9.79 5.87
N TYR A 267 0.34 8.52 6.26
CA TYR A 267 -0.70 8.04 7.18
C TYR A 267 -0.68 8.79 8.52
N GLY A 268 0.53 9.12 9.02
CA GLY A 268 0.70 9.96 10.20
C GLY A 268 0.08 11.34 10.04
N PHE A 269 0.36 12.03 8.94
CA PHE A 269 -0.21 13.35 8.64
C PHE A 269 -1.72 13.30 8.42
N LEU A 270 -2.24 12.29 7.73
CA LEU A 270 -3.68 12.10 7.53
C LEU A 270 -4.39 11.84 8.87
N GLY A 271 -3.89 10.86 9.64
CA GLY A 271 -4.44 10.51 10.94
C GLY A 271 -4.42 11.68 11.93
N PHE A 272 -3.29 12.39 11.99
CA PHE A 272 -3.16 13.59 12.80
C PHE A 272 -4.14 14.70 12.38
N SER A 273 -4.28 14.95 11.08
CA SER A 273 -5.17 15.98 10.55
C SER A 273 -6.63 15.72 10.93
N ILE A 274 -7.13 14.51 10.68
CA ILE A 274 -8.53 14.17 10.98
C ILE A 274 -8.78 14.16 12.49
N PHE A 275 -7.85 13.64 13.29
CA PHE A 275 -7.93 13.61 14.74
C PHE A 275 -8.01 15.01 15.33
N PHE A 276 -7.11 15.90 14.89
CA PHE A 276 -7.12 17.30 15.32
C PHE A 276 -8.39 18.04 14.89
N VAL A 277 -8.80 17.86 13.63
CA VAL A 277 -10.03 18.50 13.13
C VAL A 277 -11.26 18.04 13.94
N ALA A 278 -11.35 16.77 14.29
CA ALA A 278 -12.43 16.24 15.11
C ALA A 278 -12.44 16.84 16.52
N ILE A 279 -11.28 16.95 17.17
CA ILE A 279 -11.13 17.59 18.48
C ILE A 279 -11.51 19.07 18.41
N MET A 280 -10.96 19.81 17.43
CA MET A 280 -11.23 21.23 17.25
C MET A 280 -12.71 21.48 16.99
N ASN A 281 -13.35 20.62 16.18
CA ASN A 281 -14.79 20.68 15.95
C ASN A 281 -15.60 20.46 17.22
N TYR A 282 -15.27 19.42 18.01
CA TYR A 282 -15.90 19.19 19.30
C TYR A 282 -15.77 20.41 20.22
N MET A 283 -14.56 20.97 20.31
CA MET A 283 -14.28 22.17 21.10
C MET A 283 -15.09 23.37 20.64
N LEU A 284 -15.18 23.62 19.32
CA LEU A 284 -16.00 24.70 18.77
C LEU A 284 -17.49 24.55 19.18
N ILE A 285 -18.05 23.34 19.05
CA ILE A 285 -19.45 23.07 19.40
C ILE A 285 -19.67 23.24 20.91
N VAL A 286 -18.73 22.77 21.76
CA VAL A 286 -18.82 22.92 23.22
C VAL A 286 -18.82 24.40 23.61
N ILE A 287 -17.92 25.17 23.01
CA ILE A 287 -17.76 26.58 23.30
C ILE A 287 -18.91 27.42 22.73
N ALA A 288 -19.43 27.07 21.55
CA ALA A 288 -20.64 27.68 21.02
C ALA A 288 -21.84 27.58 21.98
N THR A 289 -21.87 26.56 22.84
CA THR A 289 -22.90 26.41 23.85
C THR A 289 -22.59 27.16 25.15
N LEU A 290 -21.43 27.84 25.25
CA LEU A 290 -20.97 28.48 26.49
C LEU A 290 -21.97 29.51 27.03
N GLY A 291 -22.50 30.39 26.20
CA GLY A 291 -23.45 31.43 26.61
C GLY A 291 -24.72 30.89 27.28
N ARG A 292 -25.22 29.77 26.76
CA ARG A 292 -26.41 29.10 27.35
C ARG A 292 -26.09 28.40 28.66
N ARG A 293 -24.91 27.79 28.76
CA ARG A 293 -24.45 27.01 29.91
C ARG A 293 -23.89 27.88 31.02
N ALA A 294 -23.42 29.09 30.71
CA ALA A 294 -22.92 30.03 31.72
C ALA A 294 -23.95 30.30 32.83
N LYS A 295 -25.22 30.44 32.48
CA LYS A 295 -26.32 30.60 33.48
C LYS A 295 -26.41 29.41 34.44
N SER A 296 -26.39 28.19 33.94
CA SER A 296 -26.39 26.96 34.74
C SER A 296 -25.17 26.85 35.64
N VAL A 297 -23.97 27.13 35.09
CA VAL A 297 -22.71 27.16 35.88
C VAL A 297 -22.77 28.20 36.97
N GLY A 298 -23.34 29.39 36.71
CA GLY A 298 -23.56 30.43 37.71
C GLY A 298 -24.47 29.99 38.83
N VAL A 299 -25.58 29.33 38.53
CA VAL A 299 -26.51 28.79 39.54
C VAL A 299 -25.80 27.75 40.40
N HIS A 300 -25.05 26.81 39.82
CA HIS A 300 -24.28 25.84 40.61
C HIS A 300 -23.25 26.52 41.52
N LYS A 301 -22.54 27.52 41.06
CA LYS A 301 -21.58 28.27 41.87
C LYS A 301 -22.26 29.08 43.01
N CYS A 302 -23.43 29.68 42.73
CA CYS A 302 -24.21 30.33 43.76
C CYS A 302 -24.71 29.37 44.86
N ASN A 303 -24.93 28.09 44.50
CA ASN A 303 -25.28 27.03 45.44
C ASN A 303 -24.04 26.34 46.06
N GLY A 304 -22.85 26.95 45.99
CA GLY A 304 -21.65 26.50 46.68
C GLY A 304 -20.72 25.57 45.86
N ALA A 305 -20.99 25.34 44.60
CA ALA A 305 -20.08 24.53 43.76
C ALA A 305 -18.76 25.28 43.53
N ASN A 306 -17.64 24.63 43.82
CA ASN A 306 -16.30 25.14 43.52
C ASN A 306 -15.86 24.88 42.07
N ASN A 307 -14.71 25.43 41.67
CA ASN A 307 -14.20 25.25 40.31
C ASN A 307 -13.92 23.76 39.97
N GLY A 308 -13.52 22.96 40.96
CA GLY A 308 -13.28 21.51 40.79
C GLY A 308 -14.58 20.74 40.49
N ASN A 309 -15.68 21.10 41.17
CA ASN A 309 -16.97 20.47 40.93
C ASN A 309 -17.50 20.76 39.52
N ILE A 310 -17.34 22.01 39.05
CA ILE A 310 -17.71 22.41 37.71
C ILE A 310 -16.83 21.70 36.67
N PHE A 311 -15.51 21.63 36.89
CA PHE A 311 -14.56 20.91 36.03
C PHE A 311 -14.93 19.43 35.92
N SER A 312 -15.18 18.75 37.07
CA SER A 312 -15.58 17.35 37.11
C SER A 312 -16.89 17.08 36.36
N MET A 313 -17.88 17.97 36.48
CA MET A 313 -19.14 17.88 35.73
C MET A 313 -18.90 17.88 34.21
N PHE A 314 -18.04 18.76 33.70
CA PHE A 314 -17.68 18.80 32.25
C PHE A 314 -16.86 17.59 31.81
N MET A 315 -15.96 17.10 32.66
CA MET A 315 -15.19 15.88 32.37
C MET A 315 -16.11 14.66 32.31
N MET A 316 -17.10 14.53 33.20
CA MET A 316 -18.07 13.44 33.11
C MET A 316 -18.94 13.53 31.85
N GLU A 317 -19.42 14.73 31.48
CA GLU A 317 -20.17 14.92 30.24
C GLU A 317 -19.33 14.52 29.01
N THR A 318 -18.09 14.97 28.97
CA THR A 318 -17.16 14.61 27.87
C THR A 318 -16.91 13.11 27.88
N GLY A 319 -16.74 12.49 29.06
CA GLY A 319 -16.55 11.03 29.17
C GLY A 319 -17.72 10.24 28.61
N ILE A 320 -18.95 10.64 28.91
CA ILE A 320 -20.16 10.01 28.33
C ILE A 320 -20.19 10.17 26.81
N ILE A 321 -19.91 11.38 26.31
CA ILE A 321 -19.89 11.64 24.86
C ILE A 321 -18.82 10.79 24.16
N VAL A 322 -17.62 10.71 24.73
CA VAL A 322 -16.53 9.88 24.20
C VAL A 322 -16.91 8.40 24.23
N LEU A 323 -17.50 7.92 25.33
CA LEU A 323 -17.95 6.52 25.43
C LEU A 323 -18.98 6.18 24.35
N VAL A 324 -19.99 7.02 24.17
CA VAL A 324 -20.99 6.83 23.10
C VAL A 324 -20.34 6.90 21.73
N SER A 325 -19.37 7.81 21.55
CA SER A 325 -18.62 7.92 20.28
C SER A 325 -17.77 6.68 19.97
N ILE A 326 -17.20 6.03 21.00
CA ILE A 326 -16.49 4.76 20.85
C ILE A 326 -17.44 3.64 20.41
N LEU A 327 -18.63 3.55 20.99
CA LEU A 327 -19.64 2.55 20.60
C LEU A 327 -20.08 2.74 19.14
N VAL A 328 -20.29 3.99 18.71
CA VAL A 328 -20.61 4.29 17.31
C VAL A 328 -19.43 3.99 16.40
N CYS A 329 -18.20 4.31 16.82
CA CYS A 329 -16.98 3.97 16.09
C CYS A 329 -16.85 2.45 15.88
N ALA A 330 -17.02 1.67 16.95
CA ALA A 330 -16.98 0.21 16.89
C ALA A 330 -18.07 -0.34 15.95
N PHE A 331 -19.28 0.24 16.00
CA PHE A 331 -20.35 -0.12 15.07
C PHE A 331 -20.01 0.17 13.62
N ILE A 332 -19.41 1.33 13.32
CA ILE A 332 -18.97 1.68 11.95
C ILE A 332 -17.89 0.71 11.49
N ILE A 333 -16.86 0.47 12.30
CA ILE A 333 -15.73 -0.42 11.95
C ILE A 333 -16.24 -1.85 11.68
N PHE A 334 -17.14 -2.35 12.50
CA PHE A 334 -17.70 -3.69 12.35
C PHE A 334 -18.53 -3.84 11.05
N ASN A 335 -19.40 -2.85 10.74
CA ASN A 335 -20.25 -2.91 9.55
C ASN A 335 -19.52 -2.58 8.24
N ALA A 336 -18.40 -1.85 8.29
CA ALA A 336 -17.58 -1.52 7.14
C ALA A 336 -16.32 -2.40 7.06
N ARG A 337 -16.32 -3.56 7.72
CA ARG A 337 -15.15 -4.43 7.87
C ARG A 337 -14.52 -4.76 6.53
N ASP A 338 -15.28 -5.29 5.58
CA ASP A 338 -14.77 -5.76 4.30
C ASP A 338 -14.14 -4.61 3.48
N LEU A 339 -14.78 -3.42 3.52
CA LEU A 339 -14.22 -2.21 2.90
C LEU A 339 -12.92 -1.77 3.58
N ILE A 340 -12.84 -1.85 4.91
CA ILE A 340 -11.64 -1.45 5.67
C ILE A 340 -10.50 -2.43 5.39
N GLU A 341 -10.77 -3.73 5.41
CA GLU A 341 -9.78 -4.77 5.12
C GLU A 341 -9.24 -4.66 3.69
N ASP A 342 -10.09 -4.37 2.71
CA ASP A 342 -9.65 -4.09 1.33
C ASP A 342 -8.78 -2.83 1.25
N LEU A 343 -9.20 -1.72 1.86
CA LEU A 343 -8.46 -0.45 1.80
C LEU A 343 -7.10 -0.50 2.48
N LEU A 344 -6.99 -1.22 3.60
CA LEU A 344 -5.76 -1.29 4.40
C LEU A 344 -4.89 -2.50 4.05
N SER A 345 -5.39 -3.41 3.22
CA SER A 345 -4.70 -4.67 2.85
C SER A 345 -4.34 -5.56 4.04
N VAL A 346 -5.06 -5.43 5.14
CA VAL A 346 -4.79 -6.12 6.40
C VAL A 346 -6.11 -6.54 7.03
N ARG A 347 -6.18 -7.75 7.57
CA ARG A 347 -7.34 -8.19 8.34
C ARG A 347 -7.54 -7.32 9.56
N LEU A 348 -8.78 -6.92 9.83
CA LEU A 348 -9.11 -6.05 10.95
C LEU A 348 -8.64 -6.63 12.31
N ALA A 349 -8.69 -7.96 12.45
CA ALA A 349 -8.22 -8.64 13.64
C ALA A 349 -6.72 -8.44 13.90
N SER A 350 -5.90 -8.32 12.86
CA SER A 350 -4.46 -8.14 12.97
C SER A 350 -4.05 -6.73 13.38
N LEU A 351 -4.93 -5.73 13.15
CA LEU A 351 -4.73 -4.36 13.63
C LEU A 351 -4.94 -4.22 15.14
N PHE A 352 -5.74 -5.11 15.76
CA PHE A 352 -6.15 -5.03 17.16
C PHE A 352 -5.65 -6.22 17.98
N THR A 353 -4.38 -6.55 17.85
CA THR A 353 -3.70 -7.56 18.66
C THR A 353 -3.33 -7.01 20.05
N TRP A 354 -3.00 -7.87 21.01
CA TRP A 354 -2.52 -7.44 22.33
C TRP A 354 -1.31 -6.50 22.24
N GLY A 355 -0.46 -6.66 21.25
CA GLY A 355 0.70 -5.79 21.01
C GLY A 355 0.36 -4.40 20.48
N THR A 356 -0.77 -4.22 19.81
CA THR A 356 -1.18 -2.96 19.16
C THR A 356 -2.36 -2.24 19.83
N LEU A 357 -3.13 -2.92 20.71
CA LEU A 357 -4.30 -2.36 21.41
C LEU A 357 -4.03 -1.10 22.24
N TRP A 358 -2.78 -0.88 22.66
CA TRP A 358 -2.42 0.34 23.37
C TRP A 358 -2.58 1.60 22.50
N VAL A 359 -2.50 1.48 21.16
CA VAL A 359 -2.62 2.60 20.22
C VAL A 359 -4.03 3.18 20.19
N PRO A 360 -5.10 2.41 19.89
CA PRO A 360 -6.46 2.93 19.98
C PRO A 360 -6.81 3.45 21.38
N LEU A 361 -6.29 2.81 22.45
CA LEU A 361 -6.46 3.29 23.80
C LEU A 361 -5.80 4.66 24.00
N LEU A 362 -4.57 4.85 23.53
CA LEU A 362 -3.86 6.12 23.58
C LEU A 362 -4.61 7.22 22.83
N VAL A 363 -5.10 6.92 21.60
CA VAL A 363 -5.91 7.86 20.80
C VAL A 363 -7.15 8.32 21.56
N VAL A 364 -7.87 7.39 22.18
CA VAL A 364 -9.07 7.69 22.99
C VAL A 364 -8.71 8.54 24.21
N VAL A 365 -7.65 8.20 24.93
CA VAL A 365 -7.18 8.95 26.11
C VAL A 365 -6.77 10.37 25.73
N LEU A 366 -5.98 10.52 24.67
CA LEU A 366 -5.57 11.83 24.16
C LEU A 366 -6.78 12.68 23.73
N LEU A 367 -7.72 12.06 23.01
CA LEU A 367 -8.96 12.73 22.62
C LEU A 367 -9.75 13.19 23.85
N PHE A 368 -9.97 12.33 24.84
CA PHE A 368 -10.66 12.66 26.07
C PHE A 368 -9.99 13.81 26.84
N LEU A 369 -8.66 13.76 26.94
CA LEU A 369 -7.90 14.81 27.63
C LEU A 369 -7.98 16.15 26.87
N LEU A 370 -7.75 16.16 25.58
CA LEU A 370 -7.76 17.39 24.77
C LEU A 370 -9.18 17.98 24.65
N ALA A 371 -10.17 17.14 24.40
CA ALA A 371 -11.57 17.56 24.26
C ALA A 371 -12.23 17.94 25.59
N GLY A 372 -11.81 17.34 26.71
CA GLY A 372 -12.40 17.57 28.02
C GLY A 372 -11.70 18.64 28.86
N VAL A 373 -10.36 18.55 28.98
CA VAL A 373 -9.60 19.40 29.92
C VAL A 373 -9.64 20.87 29.51
N LEU A 374 -9.42 21.20 28.23
CA LEU A 374 -9.39 22.60 27.77
C LEU A 374 -10.74 23.30 27.97
N PRO A 375 -11.87 22.77 27.45
CA PRO A 375 -13.18 23.38 27.72
C PRO A 375 -13.54 23.34 29.19
N GLY A 376 -13.28 22.24 29.89
CA GLY A 376 -13.55 22.09 31.33
C GLY A 376 -12.85 23.15 32.17
N ARG A 377 -11.58 23.47 31.90
CA ARG A 377 -10.87 24.57 32.58
C ARG A 377 -11.48 25.92 32.28
N ILE A 378 -11.84 26.20 31.01
CA ILE A 378 -12.48 27.47 30.63
C ILE A 378 -13.81 27.64 31.38
N PHE A 379 -14.68 26.62 31.40
CA PHE A 379 -15.97 26.66 32.07
C PHE A 379 -15.82 26.80 33.58
N SER A 380 -14.88 26.12 34.22
CA SER A 380 -14.66 26.15 35.65
C SER A 380 -14.20 27.53 36.17
N HIS A 381 -13.50 28.33 35.34
CA HIS A 381 -12.97 29.63 35.73
C HIS A 381 -13.91 30.82 35.42
N ILE A 382 -15.11 30.59 34.89
CA ILE A 382 -16.06 31.68 34.63
C ILE A 382 -16.49 32.35 35.97
N PRO A 383 -16.27 33.67 36.16
CA PRO A 383 -16.66 34.37 37.37
C PRO A 383 -18.18 34.53 37.45
N VAL A 384 -18.76 34.32 38.66
CA VAL A 384 -20.20 34.44 38.90
C VAL A 384 -20.74 35.81 38.50
N THR A 385 -19.97 36.88 38.75
CA THR A 385 -20.36 38.26 38.42
C THR A 385 -20.52 38.51 36.92
N GLN A 386 -19.81 37.77 36.08
CA GLN A 386 -19.91 37.89 34.62
C GLN A 386 -21.09 37.09 34.06
N VAL A 387 -21.55 36.05 34.76
CA VAL A 387 -22.68 35.22 34.35
C VAL A 387 -23.97 36.00 34.26
N PHE A 388 -24.21 36.91 35.24
CA PHE A 388 -25.42 37.74 35.33
C PHE A 388 -25.36 39.01 34.48
N ARG A 389 -24.15 39.41 33.99
CA ARG A 389 -23.97 40.58 33.12
C ARG A 389 -23.81 40.20 31.62
N ARG A 390 -24.50 39.18 31.11
CA ARG A 390 -24.27 38.63 29.76
C ARG A 390 -22.78 38.40 29.50
N TYR A 391 -22.32 37.17 29.70
CA TYR A 391 -20.98 36.76 29.37
C TYR A 391 -20.73 36.96 27.85
N THR A 392 -20.18 38.11 27.50
CA THR A 392 -19.63 38.36 26.16
C THR A 392 -18.16 37.97 26.20
N ASP A 393 -17.84 36.86 25.56
CA ASP A 393 -16.50 36.34 25.44
C ASP A 393 -15.58 37.42 24.82
N GLY A 394 -14.79 38.11 25.66
CA GLY A 394 -14.07 39.32 25.28
C GLY A 394 -12.88 39.14 24.32
N LYS A 395 -12.55 37.92 23.93
CA LYS A 395 -11.43 37.63 23.03
C LYS A 395 -11.84 36.73 21.84
N LYS A 396 -12.02 37.35 20.68
CA LYS A 396 -12.27 36.65 19.40
C LYS A 396 -11.13 35.70 18.98
N GLY A 397 -9.92 35.81 19.54
CA GLY A 397 -8.70 35.21 19.02
C GLY A 397 -8.70 33.70 18.94
N TRP A 398 -9.08 33.00 19.98
CA TRP A 398 -8.91 31.56 20.06
C TRP A 398 -9.93 30.74 19.24
N LYS A 399 -11.20 31.22 19.07
CA LYS A 399 -12.15 30.59 18.14
C LYS A 399 -11.64 30.65 16.71
N ARG A 400 -11.00 31.75 16.33
CA ARG A 400 -10.37 31.91 15.01
C ARG A 400 -9.19 30.96 14.83
N SER A 401 -8.40 30.72 15.89
CA SER A 401 -7.31 29.75 15.86
C SER A 401 -7.80 28.31 15.63
N LEU A 402 -8.94 27.95 16.26
CA LEU A 402 -9.55 26.63 16.02
C LEU A 402 -10.01 26.46 14.57
N LEU A 403 -10.69 27.48 14.01
CA LEU A 403 -11.09 27.48 12.61
C LEU A 403 -9.87 27.44 11.66
N PHE A 404 -8.81 28.18 12.02
CA PHE A 404 -7.57 28.17 11.24
C PHE A 404 -7.00 26.76 11.11
N ILE A 405 -6.87 26.03 12.20
CA ILE A 405 -6.38 24.64 12.21
C ILE A 405 -7.29 23.73 11.38
N GLN A 406 -8.62 23.87 11.54
CA GLN A 406 -9.58 23.06 10.80
C GLN A 406 -9.50 23.28 9.28
N PHE A 407 -9.46 24.55 8.85
CA PHE A 407 -9.38 24.86 7.42
C PHE A 407 -8.02 24.48 6.81
N THR A 408 -6.95 24.56 7.61
CA THR A 408 -5.63 24.04 7.18
C THR A 408 -5.68 22.53 6.96
N GLY A 409 -6.25 21.79 7.90
CA GLY A 409 -6.37 20.33 7.79
C GLY A 409 -7.22 19.88 6.59
N VAL A 410 -8.38 20.54 6.36
CA VAL A 410 -9.21 20.24 5.19
C VAL A 410 -8.49 20.52 3.88
N SER A 411 -7.85 21.69 3.80
CA SER A 411 -7.16 22.10 2.57
C SER A 411 -5.95 21.21 2.28
N PHE A 412 -5.26 20.77 3.32
CA PHE A 412 -4.19 19.78 3.20
C PHE A 412 -4.71 18.44 2.63
N VAL A 413 -5.74 17.87 3.26
CA VAL A 413 -6.24 16.55 2.85
C VAL A 413 -6.87 16.58 1.45
N LEU A 414 -7.62 17.65 1.11
CA LEU A 414 -8.16 17.82 -0.24
C LEU A 414 -7.07 18.10 -1.30
N GLY A 415 -6.01 18.81 -0.92
CA GLY A 415 -4.85 18.99 -1.79
C GLY A 415 -4.11 17.69 -2.06
N LEU A 416 -3.94 16.85 -1.04
CA LEU A 416 -3.34 15.52 -1.20
C LEU A 416 -4.24 14.60 -2.04
N LEU A 417 -5.58 14.67 -1.85
CA LEU A 417 -6.53 13.94 -2.70
C LEU A 417 -6.37 14.32 -4.17
N LEU A 418 -6.21 15.61 -4.47
CA LEU A 418 -5.97 16.04 -5.84
C LEU A 418 -4.71 15.41 -6.42
N VAL A 419 -3.60 15.44 -5.69
CA VAL A 419 -2.33 14.83 -6.14
C VAL A 419 -2.50 13.34 -6.40
N THR A 420 -3.14 12.61 -5.48
CA THR A 420 -3.35 11.16 -5.62
C THR A 420 -4.29 10.81 -6.78
N LEU A 421 -5.36 11.60 -7.00
CA LEU A 421 -6.26 11.40 -8.13
C LEU A 421 -5.56 11.66 -9.47
N MET A 422 -4.72 12.70 -9.54
CA MET A 422 -3.97 13.02 -10.75
C MET A 422 -2.95 11.93 -11.08
N GLN A 423 -2.17 11.49 -10.09
CA GLN A 423 -1.18 10.42 -10.29
C GLN A 423 -1.86 9.12 -10.72
N TYR A 424 -2.93 8.73 -10.03
CA TYR A 424 -3.70 7.53 -10.41
C TYR A 424 -4.23 7.63 -11.85
N SER A 425 -4.85 8.77 -12.20
CA SER A 425 -5.34 8.98 -13.56
C SER A 425 -4.21 9.00 -14.61
N HIS A 426 -3.06 9.54 -14.25
CA HIS A 426 -1.87 9.54 -15.10
C HIS A 426 -1.39 8.11 -15.38
N LEU A 427 -1.27 7.28 -14.34
CA LEU A 427 -0.82 5.89 -14.46
C LEU A 427 -1.81 5.04 -15.28
N MET A 428 -3.10 5.17 -15.04
CA MET A 428 -4.13 4.34 -15.69
C MET A 428 -4.44 4.73 -17.14
N ASN A 429 -4.17 5.99 -17.52
CA ASN A 429 -4.43 6.47 -18.89
C ASN A 429 -3.18 6.51 -19.76
N ARG A 430 -2.04 6.05 -19.24
CA ARG A 430 -0.81 6.05 -20.01
C ARG A 430 -0.79 4.93 -21.02
N ASP A 431 -0.23 5.23 -22.19
CA ASP A 431 0.05 4.22 -23.22
C ASP A 431 1.17 3.28 -22.73
N MET A 432 0.83 2.02 -22.53
CA MET A 432 1.76 0.96 -22.14
C MET A 432 2.61 0.48 -23.31
N GLY A 433 2.37 0.96 -24.53
CA GLY A 433 3.00 0.47 -25.74
C GLY A 433 2.43 -0.89 -26.21
N ILE A 434 1.37 -1.38 -25.58
CA ILE A 434 0.64 -2.62 -25.91
C ILE A 434 -0.85 -2.33 -26.06
N ASN A 435 -1.55 -3.17 -26.79
CA ASN A 435 -3.01 -3.09 -26.88
C ASN A 435 -3.64 -4.09 -25.89
N THR A 436 -4.22 -3.63 -24.81
CA THR A 436 -4.84 -4.49 -23.78
C THR A 436 -6.26 -4.96 -24.15
N ALA A 437 -6.95 -4.30 -25.10
CA ALA A 437 -8.33 -4.61 -25.44
C ALA A 437 -8.47 -6.06 -25.93
N GLY A 438 -9.18 -6.89 -25.15
CA GLY A 438 -9.39 -8.30 -25.45
C GLY A 438 -8.12 -9.17 -25.37
N LEU A 439 -7.02 -8.64 -24.83
CA LEU A 439 -5.82 -9.42 -24.56
C LEU A 439 -5.98 -10.13 -23.20
N VAL A 440 -5.86 -11.45 -23.24
CA VAL A 440 -5.90 -12.32 -22.05
C VAL A 440 -4.63 -13.15 -21.97
N GLU A 441 -4.20 -13.42 -20.78
CA GLU A 441 -2.97 -14.16 -20.52
C GLU A 441 -3.20 -15.27 -19.49
N ALA A 442 -2.48 -16.37 -19.66
CA ALA A 442 -2.37 -17.41 -18.68
C ALA A 442 -0.96 -17.96 -18.65
N GLU A 443 -0.44 -18.20 -17.47
CA GLU A 443 0.89 -18.76 -17.25
C GLU A 443 0.80 -20.10 -16.53
N SER A 444 1.57 -21.09 -16.97
CA SER A 444 1.72 -22.36 -16.29
C SER A 444 3.05 -23.00 -16.63
N TRP A 445 3.75 -23.50 -15.65
CA TRP A 445 5.02 -24.21 -15.78
C TRP A 445 4.80 -25.61 -16.35
N LEU A 446 4.55 -25.68 -17.65
CA LEU A 446 4.26 -26.91 -18.40
C LEU A 446 5.52 -27.53 -19.00
N ASP A 447 5.41 -28.81 -19.30
CA ASP A 447 6.38 -29.44 -20.19
C ASP A 447 6.33 -28.76 -21.57
N ILE A 448 7.46 -28.27 -22.05
CA ILE A 448 7.58 -27.50 -23.31
C ILE A 448 6.96 -28.24 -24.51
N GLU A 449 6.92 -29.57 -24.47
CA GLU A 449 6.38 -30.42 -25.55
C GLU A 449 4.86 -30.27 -25.74
N ILE A 450 4.09 -29.93 -24.66
CA ILE A 450 2.63 -29.79 -24.74
C ILE A 450 2.20 -28.40 -25.23
N VAL A 451 3.02 -27.38 -25.02
CA VAL A 451 2.70 -25.97 -25.32
C VAL A 451 2.31 -25.75 -26.79
N PRO A 452 3.02 -26.29 -27.81
CA PRO A 452 2.62 -26.12 -29.21
C PRO A 452 1.25 -26.71 -29.53
N HIS A 453 0.94 -27.88 -28.95
CA HIS A 453 -0.36 -28.51 -29.13
C HIS A 453 -1.49 -27.68 -28.52
N MET A 454 -1.32 -27.22 -27.30
CA MET A 454 -2.29 -26.36 -26.62
C MET A 454 -2.52 -25.05 -27.38
N ARG A 455 -1.43 -24.38 -27.81
CA ARG A 455 -1.50 -23.15 -28.62
C ARG A 455 -2.33 -23.38 -29.89
N ASP A 456 -2.11 -24.50 -30.60
CA ASP A 456 -2.80 -24.78 -31.84
C ASP A 456 -4.29 -25.12 -31.61
N GLU A 457 -4.64 -25.76 -30.49
CA GLU A 457 -6.05 -26.01 -30.11
C GLU A 457 -6.76 -24.71 -29.68
N ILE A 458 -6.08 -23.82 -28.92
CA ILE A 458 -6.59 -22.48 -28.60
C ILE A 458 -6.85 -21.67 -29.86
N ARG A 459 -5.91 -21.69 -30.83
CA ARG A 459 -6.03 -20.97 -32.12
C ARG A 459 -7.25 -21.38 -32.92
N ARG A 460 -7.70 -22.63 -32.81
CA ARG A 460 -8.88 -23.14 -33.55
C ARG A 460 -10.19 -22.68 -32.97
N GLN A 461 -10.19 -22.10 -31.77
CA GLN A 461 -11.44 -21.70 -31.12
C GLN A 461 -12.06 -20.46 -31.80
N PRO A 462 -13.39 -20.44 -32.02
CA PRO A 462 -14.06 -19.37 -32.77
C PRO A 462 -13.99 -18.01 -32.07
N MET A 463 -13.85 -17.98 -30.74
CA MET A 463 -13.71 -16.76 -29.93
C MET A 463 -12.30 -16.18 -29.95
N VAL A 464 -11.31 -16.92 -30.44
CA VAL A 464 -9.92 -16.50 -30.52
C VAL A 464 -9.66 -15.79 -31.84
N GLU A 465 -9.00 -14.63 -31.80
CA GLU A 465 -8.52 -13.92 -32.97
C GLU A 465 -7.09 -14.35 -33.30
N SER A 466 -6.23 -14.33 -32.32
CA SER A 466 -4.81 -14.76 -32.46
C SER A 466 -4.26 -15.25 -31.13
N VAL A 467 -3.21 -16.06 -31.18
CA VAL A 467 -2.49 -16.59 -30.02
C VAL A 467 -1.00 -16.60 -30.27
N ALA A 468 -0.24 -16.27 -29.25
CA ALA A 468 1.22 -16.41 -29.21
C ALA A 468 1.65 -16.89 -27.82
N THR A 469 2.85 -17.49 -27.76
CA THR A 469 3.44 -17.90 -26.49
C THR A 469 4.70 -17.12 -26.20
N ALA A 470 5.00 -16.94 -24.92
CA ALA A 470 6.17 -16.23 -24.42
C ALA A 470 6.79 -16.97 -23.23
N SER A 471 8.03 -16.66 -22.90
CA SER A 471 8.68 -17.20 -21.70
C SER A 471 8.28 -16.48 -20.41
N HIS A 472 7.73 -15.27 -20.52
CA HIS A 472 7.29 -14.47 -19.38
C HIS A 472 6.02 -13.71 -19.73
N SER A 473 5.26 -13.40 -18.67
CA SER A 473 4.09 -12.52 -18.73
C SER A 473 4.42 -11.18 -19.38
N VAL A 474 3.45 -10.63 -20.11
CA VAL A 474 3.57 -9.28 -20.70
C VAL A 474 3.79 -8.20 -19.64
N LEU A 475 3.26 -8.39 -18.42
CA LEU A 475 3.41 -7.52 -17.27
C LEU A 475 4.27 -8.14 -16.17
N GLY A 476 5.25 -8.96 -16.51
CA GLY A 476 6.09 -9.67 -15.56
C GLY A 476 7.55 -9.25 -15.56
N GLN A 477 8.29 -9.81 -14.62
CA GLN A 477 9.74 -9.74 -14.62
C GLN A 477 10.29 -10.67 -15.71
N TYR A 478 11.15 -10.13 -16.56
CA TYR A 478 11.85 -10.91 -17.61
C TYR A 478 13.18 -11.42 -17.08
N TRP A 479 13.77 -12.40 -17.76
CA TRP A 479 15.14 -12.77 -17.47
C TRP A 479 16.06 -11.58 -17.68
N THR A 480 17.00 -11.40 -16.77
CA THR A 480 17.91 -10.26 -16.80
C THR A 480 19.33 -10.66 -17.13
N LYS A 481 20.02 -9.77 -17.84
CA LYS A 481 21.44 -9.85 -18.15
C LYS A 481 22.06 -8.46 -18.16
N GLY A 482 23.35 -8.34 -17.90
CA GLY A 482 24.03 -7.05 -18.06
C GLY A 482 23.99 -6.57 -19.51
N LEU A 483 23.51 -5.33 -19.74
CA LEU A 483 23.61 -4.64 -21.02
C LEU A 483 24.97 -3.94 -21.09
N MET A 484 25.81 -4.27 -22.11
CA MET A 484 27.16 -3.77 -22.23
C MET A 484 27.23 -2.60 -23.20
N GLY A 485 28.01 -1.58 -22.89
CA GLY A 485 28.36 -0.50 -23.83
C GLY A 485 29.40 -0.93 -24.87
N SER A 486 29.66 -0.07 -25.83
CA SER A 486 30.69 -0.29 -26.84
C SER A 486 32.13 -0.32 -26.26
N ASP A 487 32.30 0.18 -25.06
CA ASP A 487 33.54 0.14 -24.27
C ASP A 487 33.68 -1.13 -23.40
N GLY A 488 32.73 -2.06 -23.49
CA GLY A 488 32.67 -3.27 -22.69
C GLY A 488 32.23 -3.07 -21.25
N LYS A 489 31.84 -1.86 -20.88
CA LYS A 489 31.28 -1.57 -19.56
C LYS A 489 29.76 -1.82 -19.54
N ARG A 490 29.24 -2.25 -18.39
CA ARG A 490 27.79 -2.42 -18.20
C ARG A 490 27.13 -1.05 -18.16
N ILE A 491 26.11 -0.85 -18.99
CA ILE A 491 25.34 0.40 -19.10
C ILE A 491 23.88 0.26 -18.63
N GLY A 492 23.48 -0.95 -18.22
CA GLY A 492 22.14 -1.21 -17.74
C GLY A 492 21.85 -2.69 -17.50
N VAL A 493 20.59 -2.98 -17.22
CA VAL A 493 20.04 -4.34 -17.07
C VAL A 493 19.14 -4.64 -18.26
N LEU A 494 19.55 -5.57 -19.11
CA LEU A 494 18.78 -6.04 -20.25
C LEU A 494 17.70 -7.00 -19.79
N ASN A 495 16.47 -6.75 -20.14
CA ASN A 495 15.32 -7.63 -19.92
C ASN A 495 15.06 -8.46 -21.18
N MET A 496 14.99 -9.78 -21.04
CA MET A 496 14.91 -10.72 -22.15
C MET A 496 13.64 -11.56 -22.07
N ASN A 497 12.87 -11.60 -23.17
CA ASN A 497 11.71 -12.47 -23.31
C ASN A 497 11.79 -13.28 -24.59
N TYR A 498 11.72 -14.61 -24.50
CA TYR A 498 11.59 -15.48 -25.67
C TYR A 498 10.13 -15.54 -26.08
N VAL A 499 9.86 -15.33 -27.37
CA VAL A 499 8.49 -15.15 -27.85
C VAL A 499 8.28 -15.81 -29.21
N ASP A 500 7.03 -16.21 -29.47
CA ASP A 500 6.63 -16.62 -30.83
C ASP A 500 6.79 -15.45 -31.82
N PHE A 501 7.03 -15.75 -33.10
CA PHE A 501 7.27 -14.73 -34.11
C PHE A 501 6.11 -13.75 -34.30
N ASN A 502 4.89 -14.18 -34.04
CA ASN A 502 3.68 -13.34 -34.12
C ASN A 502 3.31 -12.66 -32.78
N TYR A 503 4.13 -12.81 -31.74
CA TYR A 503 3.87 -12.21 -30.43
C TYR A 503 3.67 -10.69 -30.47
N PRO A 504 4.50 -9.91 -31.21
CA PRO A 504 4.30 -8.47 -31.31
C PRO A 504 2.92 -8.09 -31.85
N ASP A 505 2.41 -8.82 -32.83
CA ASP A 505 1.08 -8.58 -33.41
C ASP A 505 -0.05 -8.93 -32.43
N VAL A 506 0.09 -10.06 -31.70
CA VAL A 506 -0.90 -10.51 -30.71
C VAL A 506 -1.01 -9.53 -29.55
N VAL A 507 0.12 -9.05 -29.04
CA VAL A 507 0.18 -8.12 -27.91
C VAL A 507 -0.07 -6.68 -28.35
N GLY A 508 0.12 -6.37 -29.63
CA GLY A 508 -0.08 -5.04 -30.21
C GLY A 508 1.15 -4.14 -30.09
N ILE A 509 2.34 -4.72 -30.08
CA ILE A 509 3.61 -3.99 -30.07
C ILE A 509 3.88 -3.38 -31.45
N THR A 510 4.18 -2.09 -31.50
CA THR A 510 4.45 -1.37 -32.75
C THR A 510 5.93 -1.44 -33.10
N ILE A 511 6.27 -2.07 -34.25
CA ILE A 511 7.62 -2.04 -34.83
C ILE A 511 7.80 -0.72 -35.59
N ILE A 512 8.81 0.06 -35.22
CA ILE A 512 9.07 1.41 -35.76
C ILE A 512 10.19 1.44 -36.77
N GLU A 513 11.10 0.44 -36.74
CA GLU A 513 12.23 0.30 -37.69
C GLU A 513 12.44 -1.19 -37.99
N GLY A 514 12.76 -1.53 -39.24
CA GLY A 514 13.08 -2.90 -39.65
C GLY A 514 11.84 -3.74 -40.01
N LYS A 515 11.85 -5.02 -39.64
CA LYS A 515 10.81 -6.01 -39.99
C LYS A 515 10.49 -6.95 -38.85
N PRO A 516 9.32 -7.64 -38.87
CA PRO A 516 8.98 -8.67 -37.89
C PRO A 516 10.00 -9.83 -37.88
N MET A 517 10.04 -10.54 -36.74
CA MET A 517 10.83 -11.78 -36.61
C MET A 517 10.27 -12.89 -37.48
N THR A 518 11.16 -13.65 -38.11
CA THR A 518 10.78 -14.78 -38.96
C THR A 518 11.61 -16.03 -38.69
N HIS A 519 12.72 -15.90 -38.01
CA HIS A 519 13.63 -17.00 -37.70
C HIS A 519 13.97 -17.02 -36.20
N ALA A 520 14.35 -18.18 -35.72
CA ALA A 520 14.92 -18.31 -34.39
C ALA A 520 16.17 -17.41 -34.27
N LYS A 521 16.28 -16.73 -33.10
CA LYS A 521 17.33 -15.74 -32.82
C LYS A 521 17.25 -14.41 -33.61
N ASP A 522 16.19 -14.17 -34.39
CA ASP A 522 15.82 -12.80 -34.74
C ASP A 522 15.52 -12.01 -33.47
N LEU A 523 16.08 -10.80 -33.36
CA LEU A 523 15.92 -9.95 -32.19
C LEU A 523 15.12 -8.69 -32.54
N LEU A 524 14.14 -8.37 -31.71
CA LEU A 524 13.55 -7.05 -31.67
C LEU A 524 14.04 -6.35 -30.41
N VAL A 525 14.56 -5.15 -30.54
CA VAL A 525 15.02 -4.32 -29.41
C VAL A 525 14.11 -3.10 -29.27
N ASN A 526 13.90 -2.61 -28.03
CA ASN A 526 13.12 -1.41 -27.83
C ASN A 526 13.94 -0.13 -28.05
N GLU A 527 13.27 1.04 -28.12
CA GLU A 527 13.91 2.36 -28.28
C GLU A 527 14.93 2.65 -27.18
N GLU A 528 14.68 2.16 -25.96
CA GLU A 528 15.55 2.34 -24.80
C GLU A 528 16.95 1.73 -25.04
N ILE A 529 17.04 0.53 -25.64
CA ILE A 529 18.32 -0.09 -25.98
C ILE A 529 19.07 0.78 -27.00
N VAL A 530 18.37 1.29 -28.01
CA VAL A 530 18.98 2.16 -29.05
C VAL A 530 19.55 3.42 -28.41
N ARG A 531 18.81 4.01 -27.45
CA ARG A 531 19.22 5.20 -26.70
C ARG A 531 20.45 4.93 -25.81
N LEU A 532 20.43 3.85 -25.02
CA LEU A 532 21.53 3.50 -24.12
C LEU A 532 22.82 3.12 -24.88
N LYS A 533 22.69 2.37 -25.97
CA LYS A 533 23.80 2.00 -26.84
C LYS A 533 24.28 3.18 -27.71
N LYS A 534 23.57 4.33 -27.71
CA LYS A 534 23.84 5.53 -28.50
C LYS A 534 23.94 5.25 -30.00
N TRP A 535 23.10 4.37 -30.54
CA TRP A 535 23.08 4.03 -31.97
C TRP A 535 22.35 5.09 -32.78
N THR A 536 23.09 6.04 -33.32
CA THR A 536 22.53 7.14 -34.13
C THR A 536 22.34 6.77 -35.60
N ASP A 537 22.92 5.67 -36.04
CA ASP A 537 22.94 5.16 -37.45
C ASP A 537 22.00 3.96 -37.65
N GLY A 538 21.01 3.78 -36.75
CA GLY A 538 20.09 2.66 -36.75
C GLY A 538 20.63 1.43 -36.02
N ALA A 539 19.71 0.53 -35.63
CA ALA A 539 20.04 -0.69 -34.90
C ALA A 539 19.92 -1.95 -35.76
N VAL A 540 19.15 -1.91 -36.84
CA VAL A 540 18.84 -3.08 -37.68
C VAL A 540 20.06 -3.63 -38.36
N GLY A 541 20.24 -4.95 -38.29
CA GLY A 541 21.39 -5.67 -38.87
C GLY A 541 22.63 -5.70 -38.00
N LYS A 542 22.65 -5.01 -36.88
CA LYS A 542 23.77 -5.08 -35.93
C LYS A 542 23.75 -6.38 -35.14
N PRO A 543 24.92 -6.99 -34.86
CA PRO A 543 25.03 -8.08 -33.92
C PRO A 543 24.73 -7.56 -32.49
N PHE A 544 24.17 -8.42 -31.67
CA PHE A 544 23.87 -8.11 -30.29
C PHE A 544 24.64 -9.05 -29.38
N ASP A 545 25.77 -8.57 -28.87
CA ASP A 545 26.79 -9.40 -28.20
C ASP A 545 26.25 -10.08 -26.92
N GLU A 546 25.22 -9.52 -26.32
CA GLU A 546 24.55 -10.09 -25.15
C GLU A 546 23.82 -11.41 -25.46
N ILE A 547 23.44 -11.61 -26.74
CA ILE A 547 22.75 -12.83 -27.19
C ILE A 547 23.57 -13.46 -28.32
N LYS A 548 24.18 -14.60 -28.03
CA LYS A 548 25.01 -15.33 -29.01
C LYS A 548 24.24 -15.62 -30.31
N GLU A 549 24.81 -15.23 -31.44
CA GLU A 549 24.25 -15.44 -32.78
C GLU A 549 22.91 -14.69 -33.01
N GLY A 550 22.53 -13.76 -32.15
CA GLY A 550 21.35 -12.92 -32.33
C GLY A 550 21.62 -11.77 -33.30
N THR A 551 20.66 -11.50 -34.19
CA THR A 551 20.74 -10.37 -35.12
C THR A 551 19.51 -9.48 -34.93
N ILE A 552 19.70 -8.18 -34.76
CA ILE A 552 18.61 -7.21 -34.63
C ILE A 552 17.93 -7.08 -36.01
N VAL A 553 16.65 -7.49 -36.08
CA VAL A 553 15.85 -7.40 -37.30
C VAL A 553 14.92 -6.19 -37.30
N GLY A 554 14.64 -5.64 -36.11
CA GLY A 554 13.80 -4.43 -35.98
C GLY A 554 13.91 -3.80 -34.62
N VAL A 555 13.36 -2.58 -34.56
CA VAL A 555 13.18 -1.78 -33.32
C VAL A 555 11.69 -1.59 -33.07
N PHE A 556 11.29 -1.79 -31.84
CA PHE A 556 9.90 -1.55 -31.43
C PHE A 556 9.81 -0.38 -30.44
N ARG A 557 8.63 0.26 -30.42
CA ARG A 557 8.32 1.34 -29.48
C ARG A 557 8.42 0.83 -28.05
N ASP A 558 8.93 1.67 -27.15
CA ASP A 558 9.04 1.31 -25.74
C ASP A 558 7.73 0.77 -25.17
N VAL A 559 7.82 -0.38 -24.50
CA VAL A 559 6.74 -1.10 -23.85
C VAL A 559 7.04 -1.16 -22.36
N ARG A 560 6.02 -1.02 -21.55
CA ARG A 560 6.11 -1.19 -20.11
C ARG A 560 5.70 -2.61 -19.72
N ASN A 561 6.65 -3.40 -19.28
CA ASN A 561 6.43 -4.75 -18.75
C ASN A 561 6.37 -4.80 -17.22
N GLN A 562 6.67 -3.68 -16.56
CA GLN A 562 6.67 -3.53 -15.10
C GLN A 562 5.91 -2.27 -14.69
N SER A 563 5.73 -2.09 -13.39
CA SER A 563 5.00 -0.94 -12.85
C SER A 563 5.71 0.39 -13.15
N PHE A 564 4.95 1.50 -13.17
CA PHE A 564 5.50 2.85 -13.33
C PHE A 564 6.30 3.35 -12.11
N TYR A 565 6.55 2.50 -11.13
CA TYR A 565 7.54 2.77 -10.07
C TYR A 565 8.95 2.72 -10.63
N GLN A 566 9.20 1.88 -11.66
CA GLN A 566 10.51 1.73 -12.29
C GLN A 566 10.65 2.59 -13.54
N ALA A 567 11.88 2.97 -13.85
CA ALA A 567 12.21 3.63 -15.12
C ALA A 567 12.00 2.69 -16.32
N GLN A 568 11.88 3.26 -17.53
CA GLN A 568 11.80 2.47 -18.75
C GLN A 568 12.98 1.50 -18.83
N GLN A 569 12.69 0.21 -19.08
CA GLN A 569 13.69 -0.84 -19.10
C GLN A 569 14.15 -1.13 -20.54
N PRO A 570 15.43 -1.45 -20.74
CA PRO A 570 15.91 -2.01 -22.01
C PRO A 570 15.37 -3.44 -22.17
N ILE A 571 14.59 -3.66 -23.23
CA ILE A 571 13.89 -4.93 -23.49
C ILE A 571 14.30 -5.48 -24.85
N VAL A 572 14.63 -6.77 -24.88
CA VAL A 572 14.83 -7.52 -26.11
C VAL A 572 13.84 -8.69 -26.20
N LEU A 573 13.13 -8.78 -27.30
CA LEU A 573 12.31 -9.93 -27.67
C LEU A 573 13.14 -10.85 -28.58
N ILE A 574 13.20 -12.12 -28.20
CA ILE A 574 14.02 -13.14 -28.88
C ILE A 574 13.07 -14.12 -29.57
N GLY A 575 13.14 -14.19 -30.88
CA GLY A 575 12.33 -15.12 -31.67
C GLY A 575 12.63 -16.57 -31.35
N GLY A 576 11.62 -17.35 -30.97
CA GLY A 576 11.75 -18.77 -30.67
C GLY A 576 10.77 -19.23 -29.60
N ASN A 577 10.70 -20.54 -29.40
CA ASN A 577 9.77 -21.18 -28.46
C ASN A 577 10.47 -22.03 -27.38
N ALA A 578 11.76 -21.80 -27.13
CA ALA A 578 12.58 -22.70 -26.32
C ALA A 578 12.16 -22.77 -24.83
N PHE A 579 11.45 -21.76 -24.33
CA PHE A 579 11.07 -21.66 -22.91
C PHE A 579 9.66 -21.08 -22.73
N ASN A 580 8.81 -21.17 -23.77
CA ASN A 580 7.50 -20.52 -23.74
C ASN A 580 6.51 -21.33 -22.90
N HIS A 581 5.98 -20.75 -21.84
CA HIS A 581 4.97 -21.32 -20.96
C HIS A 581 3.84 -20.32 -20.62
N THR A 582 3.94 -19.11 -21.13
CA THR A 582 2.90 -18.07 -21.01
C THR A 582 2.14 -17.96 -22.32
N PHE A 583 0.83 -18.07 -22.26
CA PHE A 583 -0.08 -17.96 -23.40
C PHE A 583 -0.70 -16.57 -23.44
N ASN A 584 -0.48 -15.85 -24.52
CA ASN A 584 -1.08 -14.56 -24.82
C ASN A 584 -2.13 -14.76 -25.91
N VAL A 585 -3.39 -14.46 -25.61
CA VAL A 585 -4.52 -14.70 -26.51
C VAL A 585 -5.28 -13.41 -26.74
N ARG A 586 -5.49 -13.06 -28.01
CA ARG A 586 -6.38 -11.98 -28.43
C ARG A 586 -7.78 -12.56 -28.64
N LEU A 587 -8.76 -12.10 -27.89
CA LEU A 587 -10.16 -12.49 -28.01
C LEU A 587 -10.91 -11.56 -28.96
N LYS A 588 -11.95 -12.11 -29.62
CA LYS A 588 -12.96 -11.34 -30.33
C LYS A 588 -13.98 -10.80 -29.35
N GLU A 589 -14.71 -9.74 -29.71
CA GLU A 589 -15.87 -9.27 -28.95
C GLU A 589 -17.02 -10.30 -28.95
N PRO A 590 -17.81 -10.45 -27.88
CA PRO A 590 -17.67 -9.77 -26.58
C PRO A 590 -16.63 -10.45 -25.67
N TYR A 591 -15.70 -9.66 -25.10
CA TYR A 591 -14.50 -10.17 -24.45
C TYR A 591 -14.79 -11.01 -23.19
N ASP A 592 -15.64 -10.53 -22.29
CA ASP A 592 -15.93 -11.21 -21.02
C ASP A 592 -16.58 -12.59 -21.22
N GLU A 593 -17.55 -12.67 -22.17
CA GLU A 593 -18.21 -13.94 -22.50
C GLU A 593 -17.24 -14.92 -23.16
N ASN A 594 -16.38 -14.40 -24.03
CA ASN A 594 -15.40 -15.22 -24.75
C ASN A 594 -14.26 -15.67 -23.84
N LEU A 595 -13.85 -14.87 -22.84
CA LEU A 595 -12.91 -15.29 -21.81
C LEU A 595 -13.47 -16.46 -21.01
N LYS A 596 -14.72 -16.36 -20.57
CA LYS A 596 -15.39 -17.47 -19.86
C LYS A 596 -15.43 -18.76 -20.68
N ARG A 597 -15.81 -18.64 -21.96
CA ARG A 597 -15.82 -19.79 -22.89
C ARG A 597 -14.44 -20.38 -23.12
N LEU A 598 -13.40 -19.54 -23.16
CA LEU A 598 -12.02 -20.01 -23.29
C LEU A 598 -11.60 -20.82 -22.06
N ASN A 599 -11.87 -20.31 -20.85
CA ASN A 599 -11.55 -21.03 -19.61
C ASN A 599 -12.33 -22.35 -19.50
N GLU A 600 -13.62 -22.36 -19.82
CA GLU A 600 -14.44 -23.59 -19.88
C GLU A 600 -13.89 -24.61 -20.93
N PHE A 601 -13.41 -24.11 -22.06
CA PHE A 601 -12.76 -24.96 -23.08
C PHE A 601 -11.46 -25.56 -22.54
N MET A 602 -10.63 -24.78 -21.85
CA MET A 602 -9.38 -25.26 -21.27
C MET A 602 -9.61 -26.32 -20.21
N ASP A 603 -10.51 -26.10 -19.28
CA ASP A 603 -10.86 -27.05 -18.23
C ASP A 603 -11.40 -28.41 -18.81
N LYS A 604 -12.14 -28.33 -19.90
CA LYS A 604 -12.70 -29.49 -20.53
C LYS A 604 -11.69 -30.27 -21.39
N THR A 605 -10.83 -29.56 -22.11
CA THR A 605 -9.93 -30.16 -23.12
C THR A 605 -8.61 -30.59 -22.50
N PHE A 606 -8.13 -29.82 -21.52
CA PHE A 606 -6.87 -30.06 -20.82
C PHE A 606 -7.06 -30.16 -19.31
N PRO A 607 -7.90 -31.09 -18.81
CA PRO A 607 -8.24 -31.17 -17.39
C PRO A 607 -7.02 -31.43 -16.48
N GLN A 608 -5.92 -31.90 -17.06
CA GLN A 608 -4.65 -32.16 -16.35
C GLN A 608 -3.79 -30.90 -16.22
N VAL A 609 -4.16 -29.80 -16.88
CA VAL A 609 -3.41 -28.55 -16.86
C VAL A 609 -4.20 -27.53 -16.08
N ALA A 610 -3.57 -26.91 -15.08
CA ALA A 610 -4.14 -25.79 -14.35
C ALA A 610 -3.80 -24.49 -15.08
N LEU A 611 -4.62 -24.09 -16.05
CA LEU A 611 -4.42 -22.88 -16.83
C LEU A 611 -5.70 -22.06 -16.88
N THR A 612 -5.71 -20.93 -16.20
CA THR A 612 -6.82 -19.97 -16.19
C THR A 612 -6.38 -18.66 -16.82
N PHE A 613 -7.11 -18.21 -17.83
CA PHE A 613 -6.85 -16.93 -18.47
C PHE A 613 -7.45 -15.77 -17.69
N HIS A 614 -6.68 -14.71 -17.53
CA HIS A 614 -7.08 -13.42 -16.94
C HIS A 614 -6.91 -12.31 -17.95
N THR A 615 -7.67 -11.22 -17.83
CA THR A 615 -7.44 -10.06 -18.70
C THR A 615 -6.17 -9.35 -18.27
N VAL A 616 -5.44 -8.78 -19.23
CA VAL A 616 -4.27 -7.96 -18.93
C VAL A 616 -4.66 -6.71 -18.14
N ASP A 617 -5.88 -6.20 -18.32
CA ASP A 617 -6.42 -5.08 -17.53
C ASP A 617 -6.63 -5.45 -16.05
N ASP A 618 -7.07 -6.69 -15.74
CA ASP A 618 -7.17 -7.18 -14.36
C ASP A 618 -5.79 -7.30 -13.73
N MET A 619 -4.82 -7.86 -14.45
CA MET A 619 -3.42 -7.96 -14.01
C MET A 619 -2.81 -6.59 -13.73
N LEU A 620 -3.06 -5.60 -14.61
CA LEU A 620 -2.62 -4.23 -14.43
C LEU A 620 -3.26 -3.60 -13.18
N SER A 621 -4.54 -3.87 -12.98
CA SER A 621 -5.28 -3.39 -11.79
C SER A 621 -4.69 -3.95 -10.50
N GLU A 622 -4.25 -5.21 -10.50
CA GLU A 622 -3.59 -5.82 -9.34
C GLU A 622 -2.22 -5.19 -9.06
N ILE A 623 -1.40 -4.93 -10.08
CA ILE A 623 -0.11 -4.23 -9.94
C ILE A 623 -0.28 -2.85 -9.29
N TYR A 624 -1.37 -2.13 -9.62
CA TYR A 624 -1.64 -0.80 -9.06
C TYR A 624 -2.61 -0.79 -7.89
N LYS A 625 -2.90 -1.94 -7.31
CA LYS A 625 -3.86 -2.09 -6.20
C LYS A 625 -3.50 -1.22 -5.00
N ASP A 626 -2.22 -1.11 -4.68
CA ASP A 626 -1.75 -0.27 -3.59
C ASP A 626 -1.98 1.23 -3.84
N VAL A 627 -1.77 1.69 -5.08
CA VAL A 627 -2.08 3.09 -5.48
C VAL A 627 -3.58 3.34 -5.40
N TYR A 628 -4.39 2.39 -5.88
CA TYR A 628 -5.84 2.43 -5.78
C TYR A 628 -6.32 2.50 -4.33
N ARG A 629 -5.80 1.64 -3.46
CA ARG A 629 -6.11 1.59 -2.03
C ARG A 629 -5.72 2.88 -1.32
N PHE A 630 -4.52 3.38 -1.61
CA PHE A 630 -4.05 4.65 -1.06
C PHE A 630 -4.95 5.82 -1.49
N ARG A 631 -5.27 5.92 -2.79
CA ARG A 631 -6.23 6.92 -3.33
C ARG A 631 -7.57 6.85 -2.62
N ASN A 632 -8.14 5.66 -2.46
CA ASN A 632 -9.44 5.48 -1.82
C ASN A 632 -9.41 5.82 -0.32
N SER A 633 -8.33 5.49 0.38
CA SER A 633 -8.12 5.87 1.77
C SER A 633 -8.08 7.40 1.94
N VAL A 634 -7.39 8.11 1.05
CA VAL A 634 -7.36 9.58 1.04
C VAL A 634 -8.73 10.15 0.66
N LEU A 635 -9.46 9.55 -0.29
CA LEU A 635 -10.81 9.96 -0.69
C LEU A 635 -11.80 9.87 0.49
N ILE A 636 -11.83 8.74 1.18
CA ILE A 636 -12.72 8.51 2.32
C ILE A 636 -12.37 9.45 3.47
N THR A 637 -11.08 9.60 3.77
CA THR A 637 -10.59 10.54 4.78
C THR A 637 -10.99 11.98 4.43
N SER A 638 -10.89 12.36 3.16
CA SER A 638 -11.31 13.68 2.65
C SER A 638 -12.81 13.91 2.83
N GLY A 639 -13.64 12.90 2.56
CA GLY A 639 -15.07 12.95 2.77
C GLY A 639 -15.43 13.15 4.24
N PHE A 640 -14.81 12.39 5.14
CA PHE A 640 -15.05 12.51 6.58
C PHE A 640 -14.59 13.85 7.16
N ILE A 641 -13.38 14.31 6.79
CA ILE A 641 -12.86 15.60 7.29
C ILE A 641 -13.75 16.76 6.82
N LEU A 642 -14.21 16.71 5.57
CA LEU A 642 -15.12 17.70 5.03
C LEU A 642 -16.46 17.75 5.79
N LEU A 643 -17.06 16.59 6.06
CA LEU A 643 -18.30 16.47 6.85
C LEU A 643 -18.11 17.03 8.26
N ILE A 644 -17.01 16.68 8.94
CA ILE A 644 -16.69 17.16 10.27
C ILE A 644 -16.57 18.68 10.28
N VAL A 645 -15.86 19.26 9.29
CA VAL A 645 -15.66 20.72 9.23
C VAL A 645 -16.95 21.47 8.90
N ILE A 646 -17.78 20.95 8.00
CA ILE A 646 -19.10 21.51 7.72
C ILE A 646 -19.96 21.57 9.00
N MET A 647 -19.99 20.47 9.80
CA MET A 647 -20.70 20.45 11.07
C MET A 647 -20.18 21.48 12.06
N GLY A 648 -18.86 21.66 12.14
CA GLY A 648 -18.23 22.67 12.99
C GLY A 648 -18.52 24.09 12.54
N LEU A 649 -18.44 24.34 11.24
CA LEU A 649 -18.73 25.63 10.65
C LEU A 649 -20.19 26.05 10.86
N ILE A 650 -21.14 25.12 10.71
CA ILE A 650 -22.56 25.35 11.03
C ILE A 650 -22.72 25.75 12.50
N GLY A 651 -22.06 25.03 13.40
CA GLY A 651 -22.05 25.34 14.83
C GLY A 651 -21.50 26.74 15.14
N TYR A 652 -20.37 27.08 14.52
CA TYR A 652 -19.74 28.39 14.65
C TYR A 652 -20.59 29.52 14.10
N VAL A 653 -21.17 29.37 12.90
CA VAL A 653 -22.03 30.39 12.27
C VAL A 653 -23.27 30.64 13.13
N ASN A 654 -23.89 29.59 13.66
CA ASN A 654 -25.03 29.74 14.59
C ASN A 654 -24.66 30.55 15.85
N ASP A 655 -23.54 30.24 16.45
CA ASP A 655 -23.09 30.96 17.65
C ASP A 655 -22.76 32.42 17.36
N GLU A 656 -22.01 32.68 16.26
CA GLU A 656 -21.62 34.03 15.88
C GLU A 656 -22.82 34.90 15.49
N THR A 657 -23.80 34.33 14.79
CA THR A 657 -25.03 35.04 14.42
C THR A 657 -25.91 35.34 15.65
N GLN A 658 -26.03 34.41 16.58
CA GLN A 658 -26.75 34.64 17.86
C GLN A 658 -26.05 35.72 18.70
N ARG A 659 -24.74 35.70 18.75
CA ARG A 659 -23.94 36.69 19.47
C ARG A 659 -24.10 38.09 18.92
N ARG A 660 -24.17 38.20 17.58
CA ARG A 660 -24.33 39.47 16.85
C ARG A 660 -25.77 39.83 16.56
N SER A 661 -26.76 39.08 17.08
CA SER A 661 -28.20 39.29 16.75
C SER A 661 -28.66 40.72 16.99
N LYS A 662 -28.26 41.38 18.10
CA LYS A 662 -28.54 42.81 18.36
C LYS A 662 -27.86 43.75 17.34
N GLU A 663 -26.59 43.54 17.04
CA GLU A 663 -25.86 44.32 16.03
C GLU A 663 -26.56 44.19 14.66
N ILE A 664 -26.91 42.96 14.27
CA ILE A 664 -27.64 42.67 13.05
C ILE A 664 -29.01 43.34 13.04
N ALA A 665 -29.76 43.26 14.15
CA ALA A 665 -31.06 43.90 14.24
C ALA A 665 -30.99 45.43 14.16
N ILE A 666 -30.02 46.06 14.83
CA ILE A 666 -29.80 47.51 14.76
C ILE A 666 -29.44 47.93 13.31
N ARG A 667 -28.58 47.19 12.63
CA ARG A 667 -28.21 47.50 11.25
C ARG A 667 -29.42 47.38 10.31
N LYS A 668 -30.27 46.33 10.51
CA LYS A 668 -31.52 46.17 9.76
C LYS A 668 -32.50 47.34 9.96
N VAL A 669 -32.67 47.75 11.23
CA VAL A 669 -33.54 48.91 11.53
C VAL A 669 -33.00 50.17 10.85
N ASN A 670 -31.68 50.29 10.69
CA ASN A 670 -31.00 51.37 10.00
C ASN A 670 -30.95 51.20 8.45
N GLY A 671 -31.70 50.23 7.90
CA GLY A 671 -31.85 50.05 6.44
C GLY A 671 -30.81 49.09 5.80
N ALA A 672 -30.08 48.31 6.58
CA ALA A 672 -29.15 47.34 6.00
C ALA A 672 -29.92 46.14 5.41
N GLU A 673 -29.63 45.80 4.16
CA GLU A 673 -30.17 44.65 3.46
C GLU A 673 -29.53 43.34 3.99
N ALA A 674 -30.22 42.21 3.72
CA ALA A 674 -29.70 40.87 4.06
C ALA A 674 -28.35 40.60 3.40
N SER A 675 -28.14 41.11 2.18
CA SER A 675 -26.87 41.02 1.43
C SER A 675 -25.66 41.64 2.21
N ASN A 676 -25.88 42.79 2.85
CA ASN A 676 -24.85 43.48 3.63
C ASN A 676 -24.46 42.67 4.89
N ILE A 677 -25.43 42.00 5.51
CA ILE A 677 -25.22 41.15 6.68
C ILE A 677 -24.45 39.89 6.28
N LEU A 678 -24.85 39.24 5.20
CA LEU A 678 -24.17 38.07 4.64
C LEU A 678 -22.72 38.40 4.29
N ARG A 679 -22.48 39.52 3.58
CA ARG A 679 -21.14 39.98 3.22
C ARG A 679 -20.26 40.15 4.47
N LEU A 680 -20.77 40.73 5.55
CA LEU A 680 -20.03 40.91 6.80
C LEU A 680 -19.60 39.56 7.41
N LEU A 681 -20.49 38.58 7.47
CA LEU A 681 -20.21 37.27 8.04
C LEU A 681 -19.23 36.45 7.15
N VAL A 682 -19.40 36.53 5.83
CA VAL A 682 -18.51 35.88 4.85
C VAL A 682 -17.10 36.47 4.93
N CYS A 683 -16.96 37.82 4.94
CA CYS A 683 -15.64 38.46 5.03
C CYS A 683 -14.91 38.10 6.33
N ASP A 684 -15.62 38.02 7.47
CA ASP A 684 -15.02 37.64 8.76
C ASP A 684 -14.44 36.21 8.74
N ILE A 685 -15.08 35.27 8.02
CA ILE A 685 -14.63 33.88 7.88
C ILE A 685 -13.52 33.80 6.85
N LEU A 686 -13.65 34.48 5.71
CA LEU A 686 -12.61 34.52 4.66
C LEU A 686 -11.29 35.05 5.17
N TYR A 687 -11.30 36.02 6.10
CA TYR A 687 -10.09 36.56 6.74
C TYR A 687 -9.28 35.46 7.48
N VAL A 688 -9.96 34.44 8.03
CA VAL A 688 -9.30 33.31 8.68
C VAL A 688 -9.02 32.19 7.68
N SER A 689 -9.97 31.90 6.78
CA SER A 689 -9.88 30.74 5.90
C SER A 689 -8.83 30.88 4.80
N ILE A 690 -8.64 32.08 4.21
CA ILE A 690 -7.67 32.27 3.12
C ILE A 690 -6.23 31.91 3.57
N PRO A 691 -5.68 32.45 4.67
CA PRO A 691 -4.34 32.04 5.11
C PRO A 691 -4.25 30.57 5.49
N SER A 692 -5.33 30.01 6.07
CA SER A 692 -5.38 28.60 6.43
C SER A 692 -5.35 27.69 5.21
N ILE A 693 -6.14 28.02 4.17
CA ILE A 693 -6.20 27.29 2.90
C ILE A 693 -4.82 27.30 2.24
N LEU A 694 -4.20 28.48 2.17
CA LEU A 694 -2.86 28.62 1.58
C LEU A 694 -1.82 27.74 2.31
N LEU A 695 -1.83 27.77 3.65
CA LEU A 695 -0.93 26.93 4.45
C LEU A 695 -1.19 25.45 4.21
N GLY A 696 -2.47 25.01 4.22
CA GLY A 696 -2.84 23.61 3.99
C GLY A 696 -2.40 23.11 2.61
N ILE A 697 -2.56 23.93 1.58
CA ILE A 697 -2.11 23.62 0.21
C ILE A 697 -0.59 23.54 0.10
N VAL A 698 0.15 24.45 0.75
CA VAL A 698 1.61 24.38 0.78
C VAL A 698 2.08 23.08 1.42
N ILE A 699 1.48 22.66 2.52
CA ILE A 699 1.78 21.38 3.15
C ILE A 699 1.43 20.20 2.21
N ALA A 700 0.27 20.26 1.54
CA ALA A 700 -0.13 19.26 0.57
C ALA A 700 0.83 19.14 -0.62
N TYR A 701 1.34 20.27 -1.10
CA TYR A 701 2.33 20.30 -2.17
C TYR A 701 3.62 19.57 -1.79
N PHE A 702 4.19 19.87 -0.63
CA PHE A 702 5.46 19.26 -0.21
C PHE A 702 5.31 17.77 0.11
N ILE A 703 4.24 17.38 0.81
CA ILE A 703 3.96 15.97 1.13
C ILE A 703 3.59 15.19 -0.13
N GLY A 704 2.77 15.78 -1.00
CA GLY A 704 2.42 15.17 -2.28
C GLY A 704 3.62 14.99 -3.19
N LYS A 705 4.54 15.98 -3.24
CA LYS A 705 5.80 15.86 -3.99
C LYS A 705 6.67 14.72 -3.44
N ALA A 706 6.86 14.65 -2.12
CA ALA A 706 7.63 13.59 -1.50
C ALA A 706 7.01 12.19 -1.74
N TRP A 707 5.66 12.12 -1.80
CA TRP A 707 4.97 10.88 -2.17
C TRP A 707 5.18 10.51 -3.64
N LEU A 708 5.18 11.49 -4.55
CA LEU A 708 5.41 11.27 -5.98
C LEU A 708 6.83 10.76 -6.29
N GLU A 709 7.82 11.10 -5.47
CA GLU A 709 9.22 10.68 -5.64
C GLU A 709 9.44 9.15 -5.64
N GLN A 710 8.45 8.37 -5.24
CA GLN A 710 8.49 6.90 -5.36
C GLN A 710 8.20 6.40 -6.77
N PHE A 711 7.59 7.21 -7.62
CA PHE A 711 7.28 6.84 -9.01
C PHE A 711 8.37 7.35 -9.95
N ALA A 712 8.85 6.50 -10.85
CA ALA A 712 9.75 6.94 -11.91
C ALA A 712 9.04 7.92 -12.86
N GLU A 713 7.74 7.73 -13.07
CA GLU A 713 6.90 8.66 -13.82
C GLU A 713 5.93 9.41 -12.92
N GLN A 714 6.18 10.69 -12.77
CA GLN A 714 5.42 11.58 -11.91
C GLN A 714 4.54 12.50 -12.72
N VAL A 715 3.33 12.77 -12.20
CA VAL A 715 2.49 13.84 -12.73
C VAL A 715 3.10 15.20 -12.38
N ASP A 716 3.09 16.10 -13.35
CA ASP A 716 3.52 17.49 -13.12
C ASP A 716 2.56 18.21 -12.18
N LEU A 717 3.07 18.65 -11.04
CA LEU A 717 2.30 19.40 -10.05
C LEU A 717 2.09 20.86 -10.53
N ASN A 718 1.04 21.06 -11.32
CA ASN A 718 0.71 22.39 -11.84
C ASN A 718 0.12 23.28 -10.71
N PRO A 719 0.69 24.47 -10.43
CA PRO A 719 0.17 25.43 -9.44
C PRO A 719 -1.29 25.83 -9.65
N LEU A 720 -1.78 25.84 -10.90
CA LEU A 720 -3.19 26.14 -11.21
C LEU A 720 -4.18 25.15 -10.60
N LEU A 721 -3.80 23.89 -10.47
CA LEU A 721 -4.64 22.87 -9.85
C LEU A 721 -4.77 23.05 -8.35
N PHE A 722 -3.68 23.44 -7.69
CA PHE A 722 -3.70 23.83 -6.29
C PHE A 722 -4.52 25.10 -6.04
N LEU A 723 -4.47 26.05 -6.96
CA LEU A 723 -5.36 27.22 -6.94
C LEU A 723 -6.82 26.83 -7.10
N ALA A 724 -7.13 25.90 -8.00
CA ALA A 724 -8.48 25.37 -8.17
C ALA A 724 -8.99 24.68 -6.90
N THR A 725 -8.15 23.88 -6.23
CA THR A 725 -8.48 23.29 -4.93
C THR A 725 -8.74 24.35 -3.87
N ALA A 726 -7.90 25.39 -3.81
CA ALA A 726 -8.12 26.53 -2.91
C ALA A 726 -9.48 27.19 -3.13
N LEU A 727 -9.84 27.41 -4.39
CA LEU A 727 -11.12 28.00 -4.76
C LEU A 727 -12.29 27.09 -4.38
N ILE A 728 -12.20 25.78 -4.62
CA ILE A 728 -13.23 24.79 -4.24
C ILE A 728 -13.45 24.82 -2.73
N VAL A 729 -12.40 24.77 -1.93
CA VAL A 729 -12.49 24.85 -0.46
C VAL A 729 -13.13 26.16 -0.02
N ALA A 730 -12.68 27.29 -0.58
CA ALA A 730 -13.25 28.60 -0.27
C ALA A 730 -14.75 28.68 -0.64
N ILE A 731 -15.14 28.14 -1.80
CA ILE A 731 -16.55 28.09 -2.24
C ILE A 731 -17.38 27.25 -1.27
N ILE A 732 -16.89 26.08 -0.85
CA ILE A 732 -17.60 25.22 0.11
C ILE A 732 -17.82 25.95 1.45
N ILE A 733 -16.78 26.64 1.95
CA ILE A 733 -16.86 27.42 3.18
C ILE A 733 -17.88 28.56 3.04
N VAL A 734 -17.79 29.34 1.96
CA VAL A 734 -18.70 30.46 1.71
C VAL A 734 -20.14 29.97 1.54
N ALA A 735 -20.36 28.90 0.75
CA ALA A 735 -21.69 28.31 0.55
C ALA A 735 -22.30 27.87 1.87
N CYS A 736 -21.55 27.19 2.72
CA CYS A 736 -22.00 26.75 4.04
C CYS A 736 -22.38 27.93 4.93
N VAL A 737 -21.58 29.01 4.94
CA VAL A 737 -21.87 30.24 5.70
C VAL A 737 -23.12 30.93 5.18
N VAL A 738 -23.23 31.11 3.86
CA VAL A 738 -24.37 31.77 3.23
C VAL A 738 -25.67 31.00 3.50
N LEU A 739 -25.67 29.68 3.23
CA LEU A 739 -26.85 28.83 3.44
C LEU A 739 -27.36 28.90 4.89
N LYS A 740 -26.43 28.93 5.87
CA LYS A 740 -26.81 28.96 7.26
C LYS A 740 -27.18 30.35 7.77
N ALA A 741 -26.49 31.37 7.32
CA ALA A 741 -26.76 32.75 7.72
C ALA A 741 -27.97 33.37 7.00
N TRP A 742 -28.35 32.84 5.83
CA TRP A 742 -29.48 33.33 5.01
C TRP A 742 -30.79 33.40 5.82
N HIS A 743 -31.12 32.36 6.55
CA HIS A 743 -32.34 32.32 7.36
C HIS A 743 -32.37 33.43 8.41
N ILE A 744 -31.25 33.65 9.10
CA ILE A 744 -31.11 34.65 10.16
C ILE A 744 -31.06 36.07 9.55
N ALA A 745 -30.39 36.23 8.41
CA ALA A 745 -30.35 37.50 7.67
C ALA A 745 -31.75 37.96 7.19
N ASN A 746 -32.67 37.03 6.97
CA ASN A 746 -34.06 37.34 6.59
C ASN A 746 -35.05 37.36 7.76
N GLU A 747 -34.65 36.98 8.99
CA GLU A 747 -35.51 36.99 10.16
C GLU A 747 -35.96 38.41 10.53
N ASN A 748 -37.18 38.53 11.09
CA ASN A 748 -37.75 39.84 11.47
C ASN A 748 -36.95 40.43 12.66
N PRO A 749 -36.39 41.68 12.52
CA PRO A 749 -35.58 42.30 13.56
C PRO A 749 -36.31 42.51 14.91
N VAL A 750 -37.63 42.61 14.91
CA VAL A 750 -38.46 42.76 16.12
C VAL A 750 -38.32 41.56 17.06
N ASN A 751 -38.22 40.35 16.49
CA ASN A 751 -38.11 39.12 17.30
C ASN A 751 -36.75 39.05 18.03
N SER A 752 -35.68 39.58 17.42
CA SER A 752 -34.33 39.61 18.00
C SER A 752 -34.16 40.71 19.06
N ILE A 753 -34.99 41.77 19.04
CA ILE A 753 -34.97 42.88 19.99
C ILE A 753 -35.86 42.55 21.23
N LYS A 754 -37.00 41.87 21.03
CA LYS A 754 -37.96 41.51 22.10
C LYS A 754 -37.56 40.28 22.92
N SER A 755 -36.60 39.48 22.51
CA SER A 755 -36.19 38.30 23.26
C SER A 755 -35.31 38.64 24.47
N GLU A 756 -35.85 39.29 25.46
CA GLU A 756 -35.28 39.38 26.82
C GLU A 756 -35.92 38.37 27.77
#